data_f6ffc98a23f76b1473bfd4920e1a2c6f
#
_entry.id   f6ffc98a23f76b1473bfd4920e1a2c6f
#
_cell.length_a   1.000
_cell.length_b   1.000
_cell.length_c   1.000
_cell.angle_alpha   90.00
_cell.angle_beta   90.00
_cell.angle_gamma   90.00
#
_symmetry.space_group_name_H-M   'P 1'
#
loop_
_entity.id
_entity.type
_entity.pdbx_description
1 polymer ?
#
loop_
_entity_poly.entity_id
_entity_poly.type
_entity_poly.pdbx_seq_one_letter_code
_entity_poly.pdbx_strand_id
1 'polypeptide(L)'
;MDYLNQHHPALEEITQYLCTKTQNVDAPFFRVMTAYFLTKCVSSLRISMQTQDRGIIPINTYVIALAPSGAGKGYSVNTLEYNLLGDFANKFCGEIMPLVAEETIHEIATRKALSATTEQDLGVIKDQLRDEHARSGDYLFSFDSGTVPATKQLRQKILMMGCGAINLQVDEIGSNLIQSTELLNLFLELYDLGYAKDKLIKNTSEQNRGTMLTGSSPANLLLFGTPSKLLDGSSTEDNFFQFLEAGYARRCLFAWGHPKKPDDDRSPEELFDLMITAANDNALDPWKERLEELCAAEYANSIIVVPRSTSIELLRYRLWCEKRAQEMGDHEELAKTELNHRYFKCLKLAGVYAALDMSNRVDEHHIHQAMTLVEESGNAFARLFQRERPYMRLSKFLAQCPNDMTHADLMDELPFYKGGNASRNEMIQMASAWGYRNNIIIRKTIIDGIEFFRGETLKPTNLEKLPIAWSTHVAYNYRNEYAPWSQLGRLTGTNGLHWVNHHLIAGENGEGHRTEENCKAGFNLIVLDVDTGMQLPEAIELLAPYTYRIYTTKRHNEDTNHRFRVILPMSHELKLDAKDYTQFMVNLAKWAPFEMDEATWQRSRKWESFDGQQYVNEGELLDVLPFIPRTGRNLSYMQSMENFSNLPALERWFANQIAEGGGRNNHMFRYGTMLMSKGKPYVEAEAIVREFNNKLPNPLTVDELRRTVFTSMARKAREQ
;
A
#
# COMPACT_ATOMS: atom_id res chain seq x y z
N MET A 1 -24.83 9.48 -4.81
CA MET A 1 -25.02 9.08 -6.22
C MET A 1 -25.65 7.70 -6.20
N ASP A 2 -26.97 7.65 -6.07
CA ASP A 2 -27.70 6.36 -5.89
C ASP A 2 -27.90 5.57 -7.18
N TYR A 3 -27.39 6.07 -8.31
CA TYR A 3 -27.52 5.48 -9.66
C TYR A 3 -26.25 4.73 -10.14
N LEU A 4 -25.21 4.60 -9.30
CA LEU A 4 -23.96 3.91 -9.65
C LEU A 4 -24.06 2.38 -9.47
N ASN A 5 -25.12 1.74 -9.96
CA ASN A 5 -25.29 0.29 -9.80
C ASN A 5 -25.73 -0.43 -11.06
N GLN A 6 -25.77 0.25 -12.21
CA GLN A 6 -26.18 -0.37 -13.47
C GLN A 6 -25.09 -0.22 -14.52
N HIS A 7 -24.69 -1.34 -15.10
CA HIS A 7 -23.84 -1.37 -16.28
C HIS A 7 -24.69 -1.41 -17.55
N HIS A 8 -24.08 -1.05 -18.68
CA HIS A 8 -24.70 -1.22 -19.98
C HIS A 8 -24.99 -2.71 -20.22
N PRO A 9 -26.18 -3.11 -20.79
CA PRO A 9 -26.53 -4.52 -20.98
C PRO A 9 -25.47 -5.30 -21.76
N ALA A 10 -24.94 -4.77 -22.86
CA ALA A 10 -23.88 -5.39 -23.63
C ALA A 10 -22.65 -5.71 -22.77
N LEU A 11 -22.27 -4.75 -21.91
CA LEU A 11 -21.11 -4.94 -21.04
C LEU A 11 -21.36 -6.05 -20.03
N GLU A 12 -22.52 -6.06 -19.38
CA GLU A 12 -22.85 -7.00 -18.32
C GLU A 12 -23.06 -8.43 -18.84
N GLU A 13 -23.84 -8.61 -19.89
CA GLU A 13 -24.16 -9.92 -20.44
C GLU A 13 -22.91 -10.62 -21.02
N ILE A 14 -22.07 -9.89 -21.77
CA ILE A 14 -20.79 -10.42 -22.26
C ILE A 14 -19.87 -10.75 -21.09
N THR A 15 -19.82 -9.91 -20.05
CA THR A 15 -19.03 -10.19 -18.85
C THR A 15 -19.49 -11.43 -18.12
N GLN A 16 -20.79 -11.62 -17.94
CA GLN A 16 -21.33 -12.82 -17.29
C GLN A 16 -21.01 -14.10 -18.09
N TYR A 17 -21.07 -14.02 -19.42
CA TYR A 17 -20.61 -15.09 -20.27
C TYR A 17 -19.14 -15.44 -20.02
N LEU A 18 -18.25 -14.43 -19.96
CA LEU A 18 -16.82 -14.64 -19.68
C LEU A 18 -16.59 -15.23 -18.29
N CYS A 19 -17.30 -14.74 -17.27
CA CYS A 19 -17.23 -15.29 -15.92
C CYS A 19 -17.60 -16.77 -15.90
N THR A 20 -18.67 -17.16 -16.59
CA THR A 20 -19.12 -18.53 -16.67
C THR A 20 -18.11 -19.43 -17.43
N LYS A 21 -17.60 -18.97 -18.56
CA LYS A 21 -16.62 -19.71 -19.38
C LYS A 21 -15.28 -19.89 -18.69
N THR A 22 -14.78 -18.86 -18.03
CA THR A 22 -13.49 -18.90 -17.31
C THR A 22 -13.64 -19.49 -15.91
N GLN A 23 -14.89 -19.67 -15.43
CA GLN A 23 -15.20 -20.04 -14.06
C GLN A 23 -14.52 -19.09 -13.04
N ASN A 24 -14.38 -17.83 -13.41
CA ASN A 24 -13.84 -16.80 -12.57
C ASN A 24 -14.91 -15.71 -12.36
N VAL A 25 -15.34 -15.53 -11.13
CA VAL A 25 -16.42 -14.61 -10.75
C VAL A 25 -15.98 -13.13 -10.67
N ASP A 26 -14.78 -12.80 -11.15
CA ASP A 26 -14.21 -11.46 -11.09
C ASP A 26 -14.78 -10.54 -12.19
N ALA A 27 -16.07 -10.25 -12.11
CA ALA A 27 -16.77 -9.44 -13.10
C ALA A 27 -16.12 -8.07 -13.37
N PRO A 28 -15.63 -7.29 -12.37
CA PRO A 28 -14.98 -6.01 -12.64
C PRO A 28 -13.79 -6.10 -13.59
N PHE A 29 -12.99 -7.17 -13.50
CA PHE A 29 -11.87 -7.39 -14.41
C PHE A 29 -12.34 -7.60 -15.85
N PHE A 30 -13.32 -8.45 -16.04
CA PHE A 30 -13.85 -8.76 -17.39
C PHE A 30 -14.64 -7.60 -17.98
N ARG A 31 -15.33 -6.76 -17.18
CA ARG A 31 -16.05 -5.57 -17.68
C ARG A 31 -15.10 -4.59 -18.35
N VAL A 32 -13.96 -4.28 -17.72
CA VAL A 32 -12.99 -3.36 -18.31
C VAL A 32 -12.41 -3.91 -19.61
N MET A 33 -12.15 -5.23 -19.67
CA MET A 33 -11.72 -5.90 -20.92
C MET A 33 -12.81 -5.80 -22.01
N THR A 34 -14.04 -6.16 -21.67
CA THR A 34 -15.17 -6.11 -22.61
C THR A 34 -15.37 -4.69 -23.14
N ALA A 35 -15.28 -3.66 -22.27
CA ALA A 35 -15.38 -2.27 -22.70
C ALA A 35 -14.32 -1.87 -23.74
N TYR A 36 -13.09 -2.39 -23.63
CA TYR A 36 -12.06 -2.17 -24.64
C TYR A 36 -12.48 -2.75 -26.00
N PHE A 37 -12.94 -4.00 -26.04
CA PHE A 37 -13.30 -4.67 -27.28
C PHE A 37 -14.54 -4.03 -27.95
N LEU A 38 -15.53 -3.62 -27.18
CA LEU A 38 -16.69 -2.85 -27.66
C LEU A 38 -16.23 -1.48 -28.22
N THR A 39 -15.32 -0.79 -27.53
CA THR A 39 -14.74 0.46 -28.03
C THR A 39 -14.00 0.27 -29.35
N LYS A 40 -13.28 -0.84 -29.50
CA LYS A 40 -12.53 -1.17 -30.72
C LYS A 40 -13.43 -1.25 -31.96
N CYS A 41 -14.65 -1.78 -31.85
CA CYS A 41 -15.63 -1.79 -32.93
C CYS A 41 -16.07 -0.37 -33.28
N VAL A 42 -16.52 0.40 -32.28
CA VAL A 42 -17.01 1.77 -32.47
C VAL A 42 -15.96 2.69 -33.04
N SER A 43 -14.72 2.60 -32.55
CA SER A 43 -13.60 3.39 -33.03
C SER A 43 -13.12 3.00 -34.42
N SER A 44 -13.29 1.72 -34.84
CA SER A 44 -12.96 1.27 -36.20
C SER A 44 -13.86 1.93 -37.24
N LEU A 45 -15.11 2.17 -36.91
CA LEU A 45 -16.04 2.96 -37.74
C LEU A 45 -15.78 4.47 -37.66
N ARG A 46 -14.83 4.94 -36.82
CA ARG A 46 -14.53 6.35 -36.55
C ARG A 46 -15.74 7.17 -36.10
N ILE A 47 -16.67 6.54 -35.39
CA ILE A 47 -17.76 7.24 -34.74
C ILE A 47 -17.15 8.22 -33.73
N SER A 48 -17.63 9.47 -33.76
CA SER A 48 -17.11 10.55 -32.95
C SER A 48 -18.21 11.24 -32.16
N MET A 49 -17.86 12.02 -31.15
CA MET A 49 -18.84 12.77 -30.35
C MET A 49 -18.69 14.28 -30.58
N GLN A 50 -19.81 14.96 -30.82
CA GLN A 50 -19.89 16.42 -30.84
C GLN A 50 -20.19 16.94 -29.45
N THR A 51 -19.21 17.55 -28.81
CA THR A 51 -19.37 18.22 -27.50
C THR A 51 -19.47 19.73 -27.67
N GLN A 52 -20.13 20.42 -26.70
CA GLN A 52 -20.28 21.87 -26.77
C GLN A 52 -19.01 22.63 -26.37
N ASP A 53 -18.17 22.04 -25.53
CA ASP A 53 -16.98 22.69 -24.97
C ASP A 53 -15.67 22.34 -25.70
N ARG A 54 -15.61 21.18 -26.39
CA ARG A 54 -14.39 20.66 -26.98
C ARG A 54 -14.47 20.37 -28.48
N GLY A 55 -15.64 20.59 -29.08
CA GLY A 55 -15.90 20.23 -30.49
C GLY A 55 -16.01 18.71 -30.67
N ILE A 56 -15.49 18.21 -31.79
CA ILE A 56 -15.58 16.78 -32.14
C ILE A 56 -14.39 16.06 -31.49
N ILE A 57 -14.70 15.01 -30.70
CA ILE A 57 -13.72 14.14 -30.05
C ILE A 57 -13.89 12.69 -30.53
N PRO A 58 -12.79 11.93 -30.72
CA PRO A 58 -12.88 10.53 -31.09
C PRO A 58 -13.29 9.66 -29.89
N ILE A 59 -13.98 8.57 -30.18
CA ILE A 59 -14.28 7.51 -29.21
C ILE A 59 -13.09 6.54 -29.23
N ASN A 60 -12.40 6.39 -28.10
CA ASN A 60 -11.27 5.46 -27.94
C ASN A 60 -11.01 5.22 -26.45
N THR A 61 -10.39 4.07 -26.14
CA THR A 61 -10.14 3.63 -24.75
C THR A 61 -8.75 3.06 -24.59
N TYR A 62 -8.08 3.43 -23.49
CA TYR A 62 -6.84 2.81 -23.04
C TYR A 62 -7.12 1.99 -21.80
N VAL A 63 -6.57 0.79 -21.74
CA VAL A 63 -6.78 -0.18 -20.65
C VAL A 63 -5.45 -0.73 -20.17
N ILE A 64 -5.27 -0.80 -18.85
CA ILE A 64 -4.23 -1.57 -18.19
C ILE A 64 -4.91 -2.64 -17.35
N ALA A 65 -4.74 -3.90 -17.72
CA ALA A 65 -5.35 -5.04 -17.07
C ALA A 65 -4.28 -5.90 -16.36
N LEU A 66 -4.27 -5.83 -15.02
CA LEU A 66 -3.32 -6.55 -14.18
C LEU A 66 -3.98 -7.80 -13.61
N ALA A 67 -3.45 -8.97 -13.90
CA ALA A 67 -3.97 -10.21 -13.37
C ALA A 67 -2.89 -11.28 -13.20
N PRO A 68 -2.98 -12.16 -12.20
CA PRO A 68 -2.08 -13.29 -12.06
C PRO A 68 -2.30 -14.31 -13.19
N SER A 69 -1.35 -15.22 -13.36
CA SER A 69 -1.54 -16.36 -14.25
C SER A 69 -2.75 -17.19 -13.81
N GLY A 70 -3.51 -17.72 -14.80
CA GLY A 70 -4.71 -18.52 -14.51
C GLY A 70 -5.99 -17.71 -14.22
N ALA A 71 -5.96 -16.38 -14.30
CA ALA A 71 -7.17 -15.54 -14.15
C ALA A 71 -8.16 -15.60 -15.31
N GLY A 72 -7.86 -16.36 -16.40
CA GLY A 72 -8.71 -16.47 -17.59
C GLY A 72 -8.42 -15.43 -18.69
N LYS A 73 -7.36 -14.61 -18.53
CA LYS A 73 -6.98 -13.53 -19.44
C LYS A 73 -6.93 -13.94 -20.91
N GLY A 74 -6.08 -14.91 -21.25
CA GLY A 74 -5.88 -15.32 -22.65
C GLY A 74 -7.14 -15.90 -23.28
N TYR A 75 -7.88 -16.73 -22.54
CA TYR A 75 -9.15 -17.28 -23.03
C TYR A 75 -10.17 -16.16 -23.31
N SER A 76 -10.29 -15.19 -22.43
CA SER A 76 -11.23 -14.07 -22.61
C SER A 76 -10.86 -13.17 -23.79
N VAL A 77 -9.57 -12.89 -23.99
CA VAL A 77 -9.09 -12.15 -25.15
C VAL A 77 -9.47 -12.88 -26.43
N ASN A 78 -9.17 -14.18 -26.53
CA ASN A 78 -9.52 -14.99 -27.71
C ASN A 78 -11.04 -15.05 -27.97
N THR A 79 -11.81 -15.17 -26.89
CA THR A 79 -13.29 -15.17 -26.99
C THR A 79 -13.80 -13.83 -27.51
N LEU A 80 -13.32 -12.73 -26.98
CA LEU A 80 -13.73 -11.40 -27.40
C LEU A 80 -13.23 -11.07 -28.83
N GLU A 81 -11.98 -11.37 -29.14
CA GLU A 81 -11.39 -11.05 -30.45
C GLU A 81 -11.99 -11.89 -31.60
N TYR A 82 -12.09 -13.20 -31.40
CA TYR A 82 -12.47 -14.11 -32.49
C TYR A 82 -13.94 -14.52 -32.47
N ASN A 83 -14.53 -14.75 -31.28
CA ASN A 83 -15.92 -15.21 -31.24
C ASN A 83 -16.91 -14.04 -31.24
N LEU A 84 -16.63 -12.93 -30.50
CA LEU A 84 -17.53 -11.79 -30.46
C LEU A 84 -17.32 -10.85 -31.65
N LEU A 85 -16.05 -10.48 -31.92
CA LEU A 85 -15.71 -9.49 -32.94
C LEU A 85 -15.37 -10.07 -34.31
N GLY A 86 -15.27 -11.39 -34.45
CA GLY A 86 -14.82 -12.03 -35.72
C GLY A 86 -15.66 -11.61 -36.94
N ASP A 87 -16.98 -11.71 -36.80
CA ASP A 87 -17.92 -11.36 -37.92
C ASP A 87 -17.89 -9.85 -38.21
N PHE A 88 -17.86 -9.01 -37.15
CA PHE A 88 -17.64 -7.55 -37.31
C PHE A 88 -16.33 -7.26 -38.05
N ALA A 89 -15.22 -7.85 -37.63
CA ALA A 89 -13.91 -7.58 -38.22
C ALA A 89 -13.85 -8.01 -39.70
N ASN A 90 -14.42 -9.18 -40.03
CA ASN A 90 -14.49 -9.67 -41.39
C ASN A 90 -15.32 -8.77 -42.29
N LYS A 91 -16.52 -8.38 -41.85
CA LYS A 91 -17.41 -7.45 -42.58
C LYS A 91 -16.79 -6.06 -42.71
N PHE A 92 -16.20 -5.55 -41.60
CA PHE A 92 -15.53 -4.26 -41.61
C PHE A 92 -14.36 -4.21 -42.60
N CYS A 93 -13.45 -5.15 -42.53
CA CYS A 93 -12.26 -5.18 -43.38
C CYS A 93 -12.59 -5.57 -44.84
N GLY A 94 -13.56 -6.47 -45.04
CA GLY A 94 -13.90 -6.97 -46.37
C GLY A 94 -14.86 -6.11 -47.16
N GLU A 95 -15.75 -5.39 -46.50
CA GLU A 95 -16.86 -4.67 -47.15
C GLU A 95 -16.85 -3.17 -46.88
N ILE A 96 -16.93 -2.78 -45.57
CA ILE A 96 -17.16 -1.37 -45.17
C ILE A 96 -15.92 -0.53 -45.40
N MET A 97 -14.75 -0.99 -44.97
CA MET A 97 -13.51 -0.27 -45.11
C MET A 97 -13.15 0.03 -46.59
N PRO A 98 -13.22 -0.93 -47.54
CA PRO A 98 -12.96 -0.63 -48.95
C PRO A 98 -13.97 0.39 -49.54
N LEU A 99 -15.25 0.29 -49.17
CA LEU A 99 -16.28 1.21 -49.62
C LEU A 99 -15.99 2.66 -49.16
N VAL A 100 -15.76 2.85 -47.87
CA VAL A 100 -15.48 4.16 -47.31
C VAL A 100 -14.13 4.73 -47.81
N ALA A 101 -13.14 3.86 -48.01
CA ALA A 101 -11.83 4.25 -48.56
C ALA A 101 -11.97 4.85 -49.96
N GLU A 102 -12.79 4.26 -50.84
CA GLU A 102 -12.97 4.76 -52.19
C GLU A 102 -13.63 6.15 -52.25
N GLU A 103 -14.63 6.36 -51.35
CA GLU A 103 -15.27 7.67 -51.19
C GLU A 103 -14.28 8.73 -50.67
N THR A 104 -13.52 8.39 -49.61
CA THR A 104 -12.54 9.29 -49.01
C THR A 104 -11.41 9.65 -49.98
N ILE A 105 -10.90 8.68 -50.76
CA ILE A 105 -9.89 8.94 -51.81
C ILE A 105 -10.45 9.88 -52.87
N HIS A 106 -11.72 9.73 -53.28
CA HIS A 106 -12.37 10.62 -54.21
C HIS A 106 -12.48 12.05 -53.67
N GLU A 107 -12.90 12.22 -52.41
CA GLU A 107 -12.96 13.54 -51.75
C GLU A 107 -11.57 14.21 -51.66
N ILE A 108 -10.55 13.44 -51.26
CA ILE A 108 -9.15 13.96 -51.18
C ILE A 108 -8.65 14.37 -52.54
N ALA A 109 -8.90 13.56 -53.58
CA ALA A 109 -8.52 13.84 -54.95
C ALA A 109 -9.19 15.13 -55.46
N THR A 110 -10.48 15.28 -55.19
CA THR A 110 -11.27 16.47 -55.57
C THR A 110 -10.73 17.73 -54.90
N ARG A 111 -10.42 17.70 -53.59
CA ARG A 111 -9.82 18.83 -52.86
C ARG A 111 -8.43 19.17 -53.43
N LYS A 112 -7.60 18.17 -53.73
CA LYS A 112 -6.26 18.39 -54.33
C LYS A 112 -6.40 19.03 -55.71
N ALA A 113 -7.29 18.53 -56.57
CA ALA A 113 -7.53 19.09 -57.88
C ALA A 113 -7.99 20.56 -57.81
N LEU A 114 -8.86 20.91 -56.89
CA LEU A 114 -9.37 22.29 -56.69
C LEU A 114 -8.32 23.22 -56.11
N SER A 115 -7.34 22.72 -55.38
CA SER A 115 -6.26 23.49 -54.76
C SER A 115 -4.99 23.60 -55.62
N ALA A 116 -4.90 22.84 -56.71
CA ALA A 116 -3.74 22.80 -57.59
C ALA A 116 -3.68 24.09 -58.44
N THR A 117 -2.48 24.66 -58.54
CA THR A 117 -2.19 25.83 -59.41
C THR A 117 -2.11 25.50 -60.90
N THR A 118 -2.09 24.25 -61.26
CA THR A 118 -2.12 23.68 -62.60
C THR A 118 -3.29 22.71 -62.72
N GLU A 119 -3.99 22.75 -63.85
CA GLU A 119 -5.07 21.79 -64.16
C GLU A 119 -4.50 20.37 -64.17
N GLN A 120 -4.77 19.60 -63.09
CA GLN A 120 -4.43 18.20 -63.02
C GLN A 120 -5.74 17.39 -63.16
N ASP A 121 -5.64 16.32 -64.00
CA ASP A 121 -6.79 15.41 -64.16
C ASP A 121 -7.12 14.71 -62.84
N LEU A 122 -8.38 14.84 -62.39
CA LEU A 122 -8.91 14.22 -61.17
C LEU A 122 -8.65 12.70 -61.17
N GLY A 123 -8.74 12.04 -62.34
CA GLY A 123 -8.44 10.63 -62.50
C GLY A 123 -7.02 10.27 -62.14
N VAL A 124 -6.06 11.03 -62.61
CA VAL A 124 -4.63 10.83 -62.32
C VAL A 124 -4.34 11.00 -60.81
N ILE A 125 -4.90 12.03 -60.21
CA ILE A 125 -4.75 12.23 -58.74
C ILE A 125 -5.36 11.06 -57.92
N LYS A 126 -6.51 10.58 -58.39
CA LYS A 126 -7.21 9.46 -57.74
C LYS A 126 -6.38 8.16 -57.81
N ASP A 127 -5.83 7.86 -59.00
CA ASP A 127 -4.98 6.70 -59.21
C ASP A 127 -3.67 6.79 -58.41
N GLN A 128 -3.05 7.97 -58.32
CA GLN A 128 -1.89 8.18 -57.45
C GLN A 128 -2.19 7.93 -55.97
N LEU A 129 -3.35 8.37 -55.48
CA LEU A 129 -3.77 8.13 -54.11
C LEU A 129 -4.09 6.66 -53.82
N ARG A 130 -4.67 5.94 -54.80
CA ARG A 130 -4.87 4.49 -54.73
C ARG A 130 -3.56 3.72 -54.64
N ASP A 131 -2.58 4.12 -55.49
CA ASP A 131 -1.23 3.56 -55.46
C ASP A 131 -0.53 3.82 -54.12
N GLU A 132 -0.64 5.06 -53.59
CA GLU A 132 -0.11 5.40 -52.25
C GLU A 132 -0.77 4.58 -51.16
N HIS A 133 -2.09 4.42 -51.19
CA HIS A 133 -2.82 3.59 -50.29
C HIS A 133 -2.39 2.13 -50.34
N ALA A 134 -2.22 1.56 -51.54
CA ALA A 134 -1.75 0.20 -51.73
C ALA A 134 -0.32 -0.02 -51.18
N ARG A 135 0.58 0.94 -51.40
CA ARG A 135 1.97 0.91 -50.87
C ARG A 135 2.07 1.01 -49.37
N SER A 136 1.03 1.52 -48.69
CA SER A 136 1.03 1.62 -47.21
C SER A 136 0.88 0.27 -46.52
N GLY A 137 0.81 -0.83 -47.24
CA GLY A 137 0.71 -2.18 -46.72
C GLY A 137 -0.74 -2.56 -46.30
N ASP A 138 -0.92 -3.70 -45.72
CA ASP A 138 -2.22 -4.17 -45.23
C ASP A 138 -2.68 -3.42 -43.98
N TYR A 139 -3.99 -3.34 -43.77
CA TYR A 139 -4.54 -2.82 -42.54
C TYR A 139 -4.53 -3.92 -41.46
N LEU A 140 -3.94 -3.60 -40.33
CA LEU A 140 -3.92 -4.48 -39.17
C LEU A 140 -5.03 -4.05 -38.20
N PHE A 141 -6.04 -4.89 -38.07
CA PHE A 141 -7.14 -4.63 -37.14
C PHE A 141 -6.66 -4.58 -35.67
N SER A 142 -5.63 -5.36 -35.33
CA SER A 142 -4.89 -5.33 -34.07
C SER A 142 -3.43 -5.69 -34.29
N PHE A 143 -2.56 -5.20 -33.43
CA PHE A 143 -1.14 -5.57 -33.41
C PHE A 143 -0.61 -5.52 -31.97
N ASP A 144 0.44 -6.28 -31.68
CA ASP A 144 1.05 -6.43 -30.36
C ASP A 144 2.31 -5.59 -30.17
N SER A 145 2.96 -5.24 -31.26
CA SER A 145 4.22 -4.48 -31.25
C SER A 145 4.37 -3.65 -32.51
N GLY A 146 5.16 -2.58 -32.43
CA GLY A 146 5.39 -1.72 -33.58
C GLY A 146 6.44 -0.63 -33.30
N THR A 147 6.99 -0.08 -34.37
CA THR A 147 7.84 1.10 -34.30
C THR A 147 7.01 2.37 -34.55
N VAL A 148 7.50 3.53 -34.09
CA VAL A 148 6.84 4.82 -34.34
C VAL A 148 6.64 5.09 -35.84
N PRO A 149 7.62 4.87 -36.71
CA PRO A 149 7.43 5.02 -38.16
C PRO A 149 6.30 4.12 -38.71
N ALA A 150 6.28 2.86 -38.35
CA ALA A 150 5.24 1.92 -38.81
C ALA A 150 3.85 2.35 -38.29
N THR A 151 3.74 2.77 -37.02
CA THR A 151 2.47 3.27 -36.46
C THR A 151 2.02 4.56 -37.16
N LYS A 152 2.92 5.47 -37.49
CA LYS A 152 2.62 6.67 -38.31
C LYS A 152 2.17 6.31 -39.73
N GLN A 153 2.78 5.29 -40.35
CA GLN A 153 2.37 4.77 -41.64
C GLN A 153 0.95 4.17 -41.58
N LEU A 154 0.66 3.35 -40.56
CA LEU A 154 -0.68 2.83 -40.33
C LEU A 154 -1.69 3.96 -40.13
N ARG A 155 -1.33 5.01 -39.37
CA ARG A 155 -2.18 6.20 -39.20
C ARG A 155 -2.44 6.90 -40.55
N GLN A 156 -1.44 7.07 -41.39
CA GLN A 156 -1.61 7.67 -42.74
C GLN A 156 -2.61 6.84 -43.56
N LYS A 157 -2.46 5.51 -43.55
CA LYS A 157 -3.41 4.61 -44.21
C LYS A 157 -4.83 4.77 -43.70
N ILE A 158 -5.03 4.81 -42.38
CA ILE A 158 -6.34 5.03 -41.72
C ILE A 158 -6.95 6.38 -42.16
N LEU A 159 -6.14 7.43 -42.29
CA LEU A 159 -6.61 8.73 -42.77
C LEU A 159 -7.04 8.69 -44.24
N MET A 160 -6.34 7.94 -45.09
CA MET A 160 -6.70 7.75 -46.49
C MET A 160 -7.95 6.89 -46.66
N MET A 161 -8.13 5.88 -45.81
CA MET A 161 -9.34 5.03 -45.79
C MET A 161 -10.59 5.77 -45.29
N GLY A 162 -10.43 6.86 -44.54
CA GLY A 162 -11.55 7.55 -43.91
C GLY A 162 -12.19 6.81 -42.72
N CYS A 163 -11.78 5.58 -42.42
CA CYS A 163 -12.21 4.76 -41.31
C CYS A 163 -11.04 3.94 -40.75
N GLY A 164 -11.27 3.17 -39.69
CA GLY A 164 -10.24 2.40 -38.99
C GLY A 164 -9.70 3.10 -37.74
N ALA A 165 -9.12 2.30 -36.86
CA ALA A 165 -8.49 2.73 -35.62
C ALA A 165 -7.10 2.08 -35.46
N ILE A 166 -6.25 2.67 -34.62
CA ILE A 166 -4.94 2.10 -34.23
C ILE A 166 -5.18 1.27 -32.95
N ASN A 167 -5.12 -0.06 -33.04
CA ASN A 167 -5.42 -0.96 -31.92
C ASN A 167 -4.15 -1.70 -31.49
N LEU A 168 -3.48 -1.22 -30.43
CA LEU A 168 -2.31 -1.87 -29.83
C LEU A 168 -2.78 -2.73 -28.65
N GLN A 169 -2.48 -4.04 -28.73
CA GLN A 169 -2.81 -5.02 -27.69
C GLN A 169 -1.53 -5.77 -27.29
N VAL A 170 -1.10 -5.61 -26.05
CA VAL A 170 0.14 -6.21 -25.54
C VAL A 170 -0.19 -7.22 -24.45
N ASP A 171 0.14 -8.47 -24.69
CA ASP A 171 -0.21 -9.59 -23.79
C ASP A 171 0.55 -9.59 -22.47
N GLU A 172 1.75 -9.03 -22.44
CA GLU A 172 2.52 -8.86 -21.21
C GLU A 172 3.32 -7.55 -21.27
N ILE A 173 3.04 -6.63 -20.36
CA ILE A 173 3.85 -5.42 -20.21
C ILE A 173 5.22 -5.83 -19.72
N GLY A 174 6.19 -5.84 -20.59
CA GLY A 174 7.59 -6.07 -20.24
C GLY A 174 8.38 -4.77 -20.13
N SER A 175 9.61 -4.87 -19.65
CA SER A 175 10.55 -3.75 -19.60
C SER A 175 10.76 -3.09 -20.97
N ASN A 176 10.69 -3.85 -22.04
CA ASN A 176 10.90 -3.36 -23.40
C ASN A 176 9.83 -2.37 -23.87
N LEU A 177 8.55 -2.61 -23.56
CA LEU A 177 7.48 -1.68 -23.92
C LEU A 177 7.57 -0.40 -23.10
N ILE A 178 7.78 -0.52 -21.78
CA ILE A 178 7.90 0.63 -20.88
C ILE A 178 9.08 1.50 -21.27
N GLN A 179 10.16 0.91 -21.79
CA GLN A 179 11.32 1.63 -22.30
C GLN A 179 11.11 2.23 -23.68
N SER A 180 10.09 1.82 -24.44
CA SER A 180 9.75 2.36 -25.76
C SER A 180 9.02 3.71 -25.64
N THR A 181 9.69 4.69 -25.04
CA THR A 181 9.11 6.01 -24.70
C THR A 181 8.54 6.74 -25.91
N GLU A 182 9.14 6.58 -27.10
CA GLU A 182 8.66 7.26 -28.31
C GLU A 182 7.29 6.76 -28.79
N LEU A 183 7.06 5.44 -28.77
CA LEU A 183 5.77 4.85 -29.15
C LEU A 183 4.69 5.26 -28.14
N LEU A 184 5.02 5.16 -26.86
CA LEU A 184 4.11 5.54 -25.79
C LEU A 184 3.75 7.03 -25.86
N ASN A 185 4.70 7.92 -26.14
CA ASN A 185 4.42 9.35 -26.34
C ASN A 185 3.46 9.59 -27.52
N LEU A 186 3.58 8.84 -28.60
CA LEU A 186 2.62 8.92 -29.71
C LEU A 186 1.20 8.57 -29.29
N PHE A 187 1.03 7.50 -28.45
CA PHE A 187 -0.29 7.14 -27.93
C PHE A 187 -0.85 8.22 -26.98
N LEU A 188 -0.02 8.89 -26.17
CA LEU A 188 -0.48 10.00 -25.34
C LEU A 188 -1.01 11.17 -26.19
N GLU A 189 -0.38 11.46 -27.34
CA GLU A 189 -0.86 12.49 -28.26
C GLU A 189 -2.18 12.10 -28.93
N LEU A 190 -2.35 10.83 -29.30
CA LEU A 190 -3.54 10.33 -29.99
C LEU A 190 -4.77 10.19 -29.10
N TYR A 191 -4.63 10.12 -27.77
CA TYR A 191 -5.75 9.83 -26.87
C TYR A 191 -6.83 10.90 -26.89
N ASP A 192 -6.47 12.17 -26.79
CA ASP A 192 -7.42 13.25 -26.53
C ASP A 192 -8.28 13.59 -27.75
N LEU A 193 -7.62 13.90 -28.88
CA LEU A 193 -8.27 14.36 -30.10
C LEU A 193 -7.90 13.53 -31.36
N GLY A 194 -7.09 12.49 -31.22
CA GLY A 194 -6.66 11.64 -32.33
C GLY A 194 -5.61 12.29 -33.25
N TYR A 195 -4.97 13.39 -32.83
CA TYR A 195 -3.92 14.05 -33.60
C TYR A 195 -2.53 13.66 -33.09
N ALA A 196 -1.60 13.41 -34.03
CA ALA A 196 -0.20 13.23 -33.72
C ALA A 196 0.60 14.41 -34.25
N LYS A 197 1.58 14.88 -33.47
CA LYS A 197 2.46 15.96 -33.86
C LYS A 197 3.49 15.50 -34.92
N ASP A 198 3.77 16.36 -35.89
CA ASP A 198 4.80 16.12 -36.86
C ASP A 198 6.17 16.35 -36.23
N LYS A 199 7.08 15.37 -36.43
CA LYS A 199 8.49 15.58 -36.07
C LYS A 199 9.23 16.25 -37.20
N LEU A 200 9.97 17.32 -36.93
CA LEU A 200 10.89 17.92 -37.90
C LEU A 200 12.02 16.93 -38.16
N ILE A 201 12.14 16.44 -39.40
CA ILE A 201 13.17 15.51 -39.82
C ILE A 201 13.89 16.13 -41.03
N LYS A 202 15.20 15.90 -41.12
CA LYS A 202 16.01 16.34 -42.27
C LYS A 202 15.45 15.72 -43.55
N ASN A 203 15.13 16.57 -44.56
CA ASN A 203 14.67 16.09 -45.87
C ASN A 203 15.78 15.30 -46.55
N THR A 204 15.48 14.06 -46.96
CA THR A 204 16.30 13.30 -47.88
C THR A 204 15.59 13.22 -49.23
N SER A 205 16.36 13.14 -50.35
CA SER A 205 15.83 13.13 -51.71
C SER A 205 14.82 11.99 -51.99
N GLU A 206 14.78 10.96 -51.14
CA GLU A 206 13.87 9.81 -51.28
C GLU A 206 12.58 9.93 -50.47
N GLN A 207 12.49 10.92 -49.59
CA GLN A 207 11.31 11.18 -48.76
C GLN A 207 10.63 12.48 -49.13
N ASN A 208 10.00 12.51 -50.28
CA ASN A 208 9.16 13.62 -50.69
C ASN A 208 7.89 13.64 -49.81
N ARG A 209 7.88 14.40 -48.74
CA ARG A 209 6.74 14.60 -47.86
C ARG A 209 5.75 15.61 -48.46
N GLY A 210 5.47 15.49 -49.73
CA GLY A 210 4.37 16.18 -50.34
C GLY A 210 3.07 15.62 -49.79
N THR A 211 2.43 16.38 -48.88
CA THR A 211 1.06 16.15 -48.40
C THR A 211 0.84 14.96 -47.45
N MET A 212 1.41 14.99 -46.25
CA MET A 212 0.83 14.18 -45.14
C MET A 212 -0.61 14.61 -44.89
N LEU A 213 -1.53 13.66 -44.96
CA LEU A 213 -2.92 13.92 -44.59
C LEU A 213 -3.00 14.28 -43.13
N THR A 214 -3.66 15.38 -42.82
CA THR A 214 -3.97 15.81 -41.46
C THR A 214 -5.38 15.37 -41.11
N GLY A 215 -5.58 14.90 -39.90
CA GLY A 215 -6.89 14.46 -39.45
C GLY A 215 -6.83 13.75 -38.08
N SER A 216 -8.00 13.52 -37.51
CA SER A 216 -8.15 12.73 -36.29
C SER A 216 -8.15 11.23 -36.65
N SER A 217 -7.45 10.43 -35.89
CA SER A 217 -7.51 8.96 -35.93
C SER A 217 -7.60 8.41 -34.51
N PRO A 218 -8.64 7.61 -34.19
CA PRO A 218 -8.76 7.02 -32.86
C PRO A 218 -7.63 6.01 -32.64
N ALA A 219 -7.16 5.94 -31.40
CA ALA A 219 -6.18 4.94 -30.98
C ALA A 219 -6.65 4.26 -29.70
N ASN A 220 -6.60 2.95 -29.67
CA ASN A 220 -6.94 2.11 -28.51
C ASN A 220 -5.70 1.39 -28.02
N LEU A 221 -5.62 1.18 -26.71
CA LEU A 221 -4.48 0.55 -26.06
C LEU A 221 -4.99 -0.47 -25.03
N LEU A 222 -4.55 -1.72 -25.13
CA LEU A 222 -4.78 -2.74 -24.13
C LEU A 222 -3.45 -3.35 -23.71
N LEU A 223 -3.11 -3.15 -22.45
CA LEU A 223 -1.87 -3.63 -21.87
C LEU A 223 -2.18 -4.62 -20.75
N PHE A 224 -1.71 -5.84 -20.89
CA PHE A 224 -1.78 -6.81 -19.81
C PHE A 224 -0.48 -6.86 -19.03
N GLY A 225 -0.59 -7.12 -17.73
CA GLY A 225 0.56 -7.31 -16.85
C GLY A 225 0.28 -8.26 -15.70
N THR A 226 1.34 -8.91 -15.25
CA THR A 226 1.30 -9.78 -14.08
C THR A 226 1.76 -8.99 -12.86
N PRO A 227 0.90 -8.78 -11.83
CA PRO A 227 1.26 -7.97 -10.66
C PRO A 227 2.57 -8.37 -9.99
N SER A 228 2.83 -9.68 -9.87
CA SER A 228 4.06 -10.18 -9.24
C SER A 228 5.35 -9.86 -10.03
N LYS A 229 5.25 -9.59 -11.32
CA LYS A 229 6.38 -9.22 -12.18
C LYS A 229 6.57 -7.71 -12.28
N LEU A 230 5.45 -6.96 -12.35
CA LEU A 230 5.49 -5.51 -12.52
C LEU A 230 5.68 -4.76 -11.19
N LEU A 231 5.23 -5.36 -10.09
CA LEU A 231 5.17 -4.73 -8.77
C LEU A 231 6.01 -5.53 -7.78
N ASP A 232 7.26 -5.80 -8.15
CA ASP A 232 8.19 -6.66 -7.41
C ASP A 232 9.17 -5.89 -6.50
N GLY A 233 9.10 -4.56 -6.49
CA GLY A 233 10.01 -3.70 -5.73
C GLY A 233 11.34 -3.44 -6.44
N SER A 234 11.47 -3.82 -7.71
CA SER A 234 12.65 -3.58 -8.54
C SER A 234 12.51 -2.34 -9.44
N SER A 235 13.53 -2.09 -10.25
CA SER A 235 13.50 -1.05 -11.29
C SER A 235 12.35 -1.21 -12.29
N THR A 236 11.81 -2.42 -12.46
CA THR A 236 10.62 -2.66 -13.29
C THR A 236 9.40 -1.94 -12.74
N GLU A 237 9.22 -1.99 -11.43
CA GLU A 237 8.16 -1.27 -10.75
C GLU A 237 8.34 0.24 -10.86
N ASP A 238 9.56 0.75 -10.65
CA ASP A 238 9.85 2.18 -10.78
C ASP A 238 9.54 2.68 -12.20
N ASN A 239 9.95 1.93 -13.22
CA ASN A 239 9.65 2.23 -14.62
C ASN A 239 8.14 2.20 -14.89
N PHE A 240 7.41 1.25 -14.29
CA PHE A 240 5.95 1.17 -14.43
C PHE A 240 5.25 2.38 -13.81
N PHE A 241 5.68 2.83 -12.62
CA PHE A 241 5.14 4.05 -12.02
C PHE A 241 5.50 5.30 -12.82
N GLN A 242 6.73 5.43 -13.32
CA GLN A 242 7.12 6.53 -14.23
C GLN A 242 6.25 6.54 -15.49
N PHE A 243 5.95 5.39 -16.08
CA PHE A 243 5.02 5.26 -17.19
C PHE A 243 3.60 5.76 -16.83
N LEU A 244 3.09 5.42 -15.66
CA LEU A 244 1.79 5.94 -15.18
C LEU A 244 1.83 7.46 -15.00
N GLU A 245 2.90 7.99 -14.41
CA GLU A 245 3.12 9.42 -14.16
C GLU A 245 3.27 10.23 -15.46
N ALA A 246 3.83 9.65 -16.51
CA ALA A 246 3.91 10.27 -17.83
C ALA A 246 2.55 10.64 -18.44
N GLY A 247 1.45 10.19 -17.81
CA GLY A 247 0.09 10.57 -18.15
C GLY A 247 -0.85 9.42 -18.48
N TYR A 248 -0.38 8.18 -18.33
CA TYR A 248 -1.23 7.00 -18.56
C TYR A 248 -2.22 6.74 -17.42
N ALA A 249 -1.87 7.05 -16.17
CA ALA A 249 -2.78 6.94 -15.04
C ALA A 249 -4.12 7.65 -15.28
N ARG A 250 -4.08 8.86 -15.83
CA ARG A 250 -5.27 9.67 -16.11
C ARG A 250 -6.08 9.22 -17.33
N ARG A 251 -5.46 8.47 -18.27
CA ARG A 251 -6.07 8.07 -19.54
C ARG A 251 -6.58 6.65 -19.56
N CYS A 252 -5.96 5.77 -18.78
CA CYS A 252 -6.30 4.36 -18.77
C CYS A 252 -7.48 4.05 -17.84
N LEU A 253 -8.32 3.11 -18.27
CA LEU A 253 -9.11 2.30 -17.37
C LEU A 253 -8.23 1.19 -16.80
N PHE A 254 -8.42 0.88 -15.54
CA PHE A 254 -7.67 -0.16 -14.85
C PHE A 254 -8.56 -1.34 -14.52
N ALA A 255 -8.02 -2.54 -14.73
CA ALA A 255 -8.60 -3.78 -14.28
C ALA A 255 -7.63 -4.50 -13.36
N TRP A 256 -8.13 -5.04 -12.26
CA TRP A 256 -7.34 -5.84 -11.33
C TRP A 256 -8.00 -7.19 -11.15
N GLY A 257 -7.40 -8.22 -11.75
CA GLY A 257 -7.89 -9.59 -11.69
C GLY A 257 -7.38 -10.34 -10.46
N HIS A 258 -8.24 -11.21 -9.95
CA HIS A 258 -7.91 -12.14 -8.89
C HIS A 258 -7.69 -13.54 -9.45
N PRO A 259 -6.87 -14.37 -8.77
CA PRO A 259 -6.79 -15.78 -9.13
C PRO A 259 -8.18 -16.43 -8.98
N LYS A 260 -8.48 -17.37 -9.87
CA LYS A 260 -9.67 -18.21 -9.74
C LYS A 260 -9.65 -18.89 -8.37
N LYS A 261 -10.76 -18.79 -7.63
CA LYS A 261 -10.94 -19.57 -6.40
C LYS A 261 -11.22 -21.02 -6.78
N PRO A 262 -10.64 -22.01 -6.07
CA PRO A 262 -11.08 -23.39 -6.20
C PRO A 262 -12.57 -23.48 -5.94
N ASP A 263 -13.27 -24.27 -6.73
CA ASP A 263 -14.69 -24.59 -6.51
C ASP A 263 -14.74 -25.93 -5.77
N ASP A 264 -14.71 -25.85 -4.44
CA ASP A 264 -14.68 -27.02 -3.57
C ASP A 264 -16.11 -27.58 -3.32
N ASP A 265 -17.15 -26.86 -3.76
CA ASP A 265 -18.56 -27.20 -3.52
C ASP A 265 -19.19 -28.06 -4.62
N ARG A 266 -18.55 -28.16 -5.82
CA ARG A 266 -19.06 -28.85 -6.99
C ARG A 266 -18.22 -30.06 -7.35
N SER A 267 -18.92 -31.13 -7.81
CA SER A 267 -18.21 -32.28 -8.36
C SER A 267 -17.57 -31.98 -9.73
N PRO A 268 -16.54 -32.72 -10.14
CA PRO A 268 -15.96 -32.57 -11.50
C PRO A 268 -16.98 -32.75 -12.63
N GLU A 269 -17.98 -33.61 -12.43
CA GLU A 269 -19.06 -33.85 -13.37
C GLU A 269 -19.96 -32.61 -13.49
N GLU A 270 -20.38 -32.04 -12.38
CA GLU A 270 -21.18 -30.79 -12.36
C GLU A 270 -20.45 -29.63 -13.01
N LEU A 271 -19.14 -29.49 -12.75
CA LEU A 271 -18.32 -28.48 -13.39
C LEU A 271 -18.20 -28.68 -14.89
N PHE A 272 -18.04 -29.94 -15.32
CA PHE A 272 -17.96 -30.29 -16.73
C PHE A 272 -19.29 -30.03 -17.46
N ASP A 273 -20.40 -30.39 -16.87
CA ASP A 273 -21.73 -30.11 -17.42
C ASP A 273 -22.01 -28.62 -17.55
N LEU A 274 -21.59 -27.82 -16.53
CA LEU A 274 -21.67 -26.36 -16.58
C LEU A 274 -20.83 -25.81 -17.75
N MET A 275 -19.61 -26.31 -17.94
CA MET A 275 -18.73 -25.89 -19.03
C MET A 275 -19.32 -26.23 -20.42
N ILE A 276 -19.94 -27.41 -20.59
CA ILE A 276 -20.60 -27.82 -21.84
C ILE A 276 -21.82 -26.96 -22.09
N THR A 277 -22.70 -26.81 -21.11
CA THR A 277 -23.90 -25.98 -21.22
C THR A 277 -23.55 -24.57 -21.63
N ALA A 278 -22.58 -23.96 -20.95
CA ALA A 278 -22.08 -22.66 -21.33
C ALA A 278 -21.41 -22.62 -22.72
N ALA A 279 -20.86 -23.75 -23.23
CA ALA A 279 -20.26 -23.81 -24.55
C ALA A 279 -21.31 -23.83 -25.69
N ASN A 280 -22.48 -24.36 -25.40
CA ASN A 280 -23.59 -24.45 -26.36
C ASN A 280 -24.56 -23.25 -26.28
N ASP A 281 -24.23 -22.27 -25.42
CA ASP A 281 -25.08 -21.12 -25.21
C ASP A 281 -24.78 -20.04 -26.25
N ASN A 282 -25.82 -19.64 -26.99
CA ASN A 282 -25.76 -18.53 -27.96
C ASN A 282 -25.86 -17.17 -27.29
N ALA A 283 -25.41 -17.06 -26.05
CA ALA A 283 -25.50 -15.82 -25.23
C ALA A 283 -24.80 -14.61 -25.87
N LEU A 284 -23.80 -14.86 -26.71
CA LEU A 284 -23.13 -13.79 -27.45
C LEU A 284 -23.83 -13.41 -28.77
N ASP A 285 -24.72 -14.23 -29.30
CA ASP A 285 -25.29 -14.02 -30.63
C ASP A 285 -26.09 -12.71 -30.75
N PRO A 286 -26.89 -12.26 -29.75
CA PRO A 286 -27.56 -10.96 -29.84
C PRO A 286 -26.56 -9.80 -29.97
N TRP A 287 -25.39 -9.90 -29.32
CA TRP A 287 -24.37 -8.85 -29.38
C TRP A 287 -23.52 -8.94 -30.63
N LYS A 288 -23.30 -10.16 -31.20
CA LYS A 288 -22.71 -10.29 -32.53
C LYS A 288 -23.60 -9.66 -33.60
N GLU A 289 -24.89 -9.98 -33.58
CA GLU A 289 -25.86 -9.38 -34.50
C GLU A 289 -25.89 -7.86 -34.35
N ARG A 290 -25.90 -7.33 -33.14
CA ARG A 290 -25.88 -5.91 -32.89
C ARG A 290 -24.60 -5.22 -33.41
N LEU A 291 -23.44 -5.85 -33.23
CA LEU A 291 -22.17 -5.33 -33.74
C LEU A 291 -22.13 -5.42 -35.29
N GLU A 292 -22.71 -6.46 -35.87
CA GLU A 292 -22.82 -6.62 -37.33
C GLU A 292 -23.78 -5.60 -37.95
N GLU A 293 -24.90 -5.28 -37.29
CA GLU A 293 -25.81 -4.18 -37.67
C GLU A 293 -25.09 -2.82 -37.62
N LEU A 294 -24.35 -2.54 -36.53
CA LEU A 294 -23.55 -1.36 -36.39
C LEU A 294 -22.46 -1.23 -37.48
N CYS A 295 -21.97 -2.37 -37.99
CA CYS A 295 -20.98 -2.42 -39.06
C CYS A 295 -21.63 -2.14 -40.43
N ALA A 296 -22.08 -0.90 -40.64
CA ALA A 296 -22.64 -0.42 -41.87
C ALA A 296 -22.06 0.92 -42.30
N ALA A 297 -22.05 1.22 -43.59
CA ALA A 297 -21.45 2.45 -44.12
C ALA A 297 -22.08 3.73 -43.56
N GLU A 298 -23.37 3.69 -43.25
CA GLU A 298 -24.10 4.84 -42.68
C GLU A 298 -23.61 5.23 -41.27
N TYR A 299 -23.01 4.30 -40.51
CA TYR A 299 -22.42 4.59 -39.21
C TYR A 299 -20.96 5.01 -39.32
N ALA A 300 -20.28 4.74 -40.44
CA ALA A 300 -18.90 5.16 -40.63
C ALA A 300 -18.80 6.72 -40.62
N ASN A 301 -17.89 7.24 -39.81
CA ASN A 301 -17.72 8.69 -39.57
C ASN A 301 -18.95 9.41 -38.97
N SER A 302 -19.94 8.69 -38.45
CA SER A 302 -21.11 9.30 -37.84
C SER A 302 -20.72 10.09 -36.56
N ILE A 303 -21.55 11.08 -36.24
CA ILE A 303 -21.33 11.98 -35.13
C ILE A 303 -22.48 11.83 -34.13
N ILE A 304 -22.15 11.42 -32.92
CA ILE A 304 -23.10 11.33 -31.79
C ILE A 304 -23.05 12.66 -31.04
N VAL A 305 -24.21 13.30 -30.86
CA VAL A 305 -24.32 14.58 -30.18
C VAL A 305 -24.35 14.38 -28.66
N VAL A 306 -23.61 15.20 -27.93
CA VAL A 306 -23.71 15.28 -26.46
C VAL A 306 -24.60 16.46 -26.09
N PRO A 307 -25.87 16.21 -25.66
CA PRO A 307 -26.80 17.28 -25.32
C PRO A 307 -26.34 18.09 -24.10
N ARG A 308 -26.91 19.28 -23.95
CA ARG A 308 -26.58 20.16 -22.80
C ARG A 308 -26.91 19.51 -21.46
N SER A 309 -28.04 18.81 -21.34
CA SER A 309 -28.44 18.11 -20.11
C SER A 309 -27.37 17.09 -19.71
N THR A 310 -26.93 16.25 -20.63
CA THR A 310 -25.90 15.24 -20.44
C THR A 310 -24.52 15.86 -20.13
N SER A 311 -24.20 16.99 -20.79
CA SER A 311 -22.98 17.76 -20.48
C SER A 311 -22.99 18.31 -19.05
N ILE A 312 -24.16 18.76 -18.53
CA ILE A 312 -24.30 19.21 -17.14
C ILE A 312 -24.11 18.05 -16.17
N GLU A 313 -24.67 16.88 -16.45
CA GLU A 313 -24.51 15.69 -15.60
C GLU A 313 -23.04 15.25 -15.54
N LEU A 314 -22.35 15.25 -16.68
CA LEU A 314 -20.92 14.98 -16.74
C LEU A 314 -20.10 16.02 -15.94
N LEU A 315 -20.51 17.29 -15.98
CA LEU A 315 -19.88 18.35 -15.20
C LEU A 315 -20.08 18.15 -13.69
N ARG A 316 -21.27 17.70 -13.25
CA ARG A 316 -21.52 17.35 -11.84
C ARG A 316 -20.58 16.25 -11.38
N TYR A 317 -20.40 15.22 -12.21
CA TYR A 317 -19.45 14.14 -11.92
C TYR A 317 -18.01 14.65 -11.85
N ARG A 318 -17.61 15.52 -12.78
CA ARG A 318 -16.28 16.16 -12.75
C ARG A 318 -16.04 16.92 -11.45
N LEU A 319 -16.97 17.79 -11.05
CA LEU A 319 -16.86 18.58 -9.81
C LEU A 319 -16.81 17.69 -8.56
N TRP A 320 -17.55 16.58 -8.57
CA TRP A 320 -17.48 15.59 -7.50
C TRP A 320 -16.11 14.90 -7.42
N CYS A 321 -15.51 14.53 -8.55
CA CYS A 321 -14.15 13.99 -8.59
C CYS A 321 -13.12 15.03 -8.13
N GLU A 322 -13.20 16.28 -8.58
CA GLU A 322 -12.29 17.36 -8.19
C GLU A 322 -12.35 17.63 -6.68
N LYS A 323 -13.53 17.61 -6.08
CA LYS A 323 -13.69 17.76 -4.62
C LYS A 323 -13.00 16.63 -3.86
N ARG A 324 -13.21 15.38 -4.26
CA ARG A 324 -12.53 14.23 -3.66
C ARG A 324 -11.01 14.30 -3.82
N ALA A 325 -10.53 14.76 -4.97
CA ALA A 325 -9.10 14.93 -5.20
C ALA A 325 -8.47 16.00 -4.29
N GLN A 326 -9.21 17.05 -3.93
CA GLN A 326 -8.76 18.08 -2.98
C GLN A 326 -8.64 17.55 -1.53
N GLU A 327 -9.41 16.54 -1.17
CA GLU A 327 -9.36 15.90 0.15
C GLU A 327 -8.15 14.96 0.32
N MET A 328 -7.47 14.60 -0.77
CA MET A 328 -6.30 13.71 -0.78
C MET A 328 -5.01 14.44 -0.39
N GLY A 329 -4.05 13.73 0.19
CA GLY A 329 -2.74 14.27 0.58
C GLY A 329 -1.85 14.65 -0.61
N ASP A 330 -0.92 15.59 -0.43
CA ASP A 330 -0.03 16.03 -1.52
C ASP A 330 0.85 14.91 -2.10
N HIS A 331 1.14 13.89 -1.30
CA HIS A 331 1.90 12.71 -1.72
C HIS A 331 1.10 11.73 -2.61
N GLU A 332 -0.20 11.96 -2.80
CA GLU A 332 -1.11 11.12 -3.61
C GLU A 332 -1.35 11.71 -5.01
N GLU A 333 -0.38 12.43 -5.56
CA GLU A 333 -0.51 13.18 -6.82
C GLU A 333 -1.01 12.30 -7.99
N LEU A 334 -0.48 11.07 -8.10
CA LEU A 334 -0.89 10.14 -9.15
C LEU A 334 -2.37 9.75 -9.04
N ALA A 335 -2.84 9.52 -7.82
CA ALA A 335 -4.25 9.20 -7.56
C ALA A 335 -5.16 10.42 -7.78
N LYS A 336 -4.74 11.61 -7.37
CA LYS A 336 -5.44 12.88 -7.70
C LYS A 336 -5.59 13.06 -9.21
N THR A 337 -4.52 12.81 -9.95
CA THR A 337 -4.50 12.96 -11.40
C THR A 337 -5.44 11.97 -12.08
N GLU A 338 -5.49 10.71 -11.65
CA GLU A 338 -6.42 9.71 -12.16
C GLU A 338 -7.88 10.13 -11.88
N LEU A 339 -8.18 10.52 -10.65
CA LEU A 339 -9.51 10.90 -10.21
C LEU A 339 -10.04 12.12 -10.99
N ASN A 340 -9.23 13.15 -11.16
CA ASN A 340 -9.61 14.38 -11.90
C ASN A 340 -9.91 14.13 -13.38
N HIS A 341 -9.44 13.02 -13.96
CA HIS A 341 -9.66 12.72 -15.38
C HIS A 341 -10.72 11.63 -15.63
N ARG A 342 -11.36 11.09 -14.58
CA ARG A 342 -12.42 10.08 -14.71
C ARG A 342 -13.57 10.55 -15.58
N TYR A 343 -13.98 11.81 -15.48
CA TYR A 343 -15.06 12.37 -16.27
C TYR A 343 -14.81 12.26 -17.78
N PHE A 344 -13.56 12.37 -18.24
CA PHE A 344 -13.22 12.27 -19.65
C PHE A 344 -13.24 10.83 -20.16
N LYS A 345 -12.79 9.88 -19.33
CA LYS A 345 -12.96 8.46 -19.60
C LYS A 345 -14.44 8.07 -19.65
N CYS A 346 -15.23 8.59 -18.73
CA CYS A 346 -16.69 8.41 -18.67
C CYS A 346 -17.35 8.93 -19.95
N LEU A 347 -17.02 10.13 -20.42
CA LEU A 347 -17.57 10.68 -21.66
C LEU A 347 -17.30 9.78 -22.88
N LYS A 348 -16.03 9.33 -23.05
CA LYS A 348 -15.67 8.44 -24.16
C LYS A 348 -16.42 7.11 -24.13
N LEU A 349 -16.57 6.53 -22.95
CA LEU A 349 -17.26 5.27 -22.72
C LEU A 349 -18.79 5.43 -22.94
N ALA A 350 -19.38 6.54 -22.51
CA ALA A 350 -20.78 6.84 -22.78
C ALA A 350 -21.06 6.95 -24.30
N GLY A 351 -20.10 7.47 -25.07
CA GLY A 351 -20.15 7.44 -26.54
C GLY A 351 -20.15 6.05 -27.12
N VAL A 352 -19.40 5.09 -26.52
CA VAL A 352 -19.46 3.68 -26.90
C VAL A 352 -20.86 3.11 -26.67
N TYR A 353 -21.45 3.37 -25.52
CA TYR A 353 -22.78 2.84 -25.18
C TYR A 353 -23.87 3.42 -26.09
N ALA A 354 -23.82 4.73 -26.35
CA ALA A 354 -24.74 5.35 -27.30
C ALA A 354 -24.61 4.76 -28.72
N ALA A 355 -23.37 4.47 -29.17
CA ALA A 355 -23.16 3.81 -30.47
C ALA A 355 -23.73 2.39 -30.49
N LEU A 356 -23.55 1.61 -29.43
CA LEU A 356 -24.12 0.25 -29.32
C LEU A 356 -25.65 0.26 -29.30
N ASP A 357 -26.26 1.29 -28.73
CA ASP A 357 -27.70 1.51 -28.76
C ASP A 357 -28.20 2.12 -30.08
N MET A 358 -27.28 2.34 -31.05
CA MET A 358 -27.56 3.00 -32.34
C MET A 358 -28.22 4.39 -32.16
N SER A 359 -27.89 5.04 -31.06
CA SER A 359 -28.37 6.37 -30.73
C SER A 359 -27.48 7.45 -31.35
N ASN A 360 -28.12 8.47 -31.93
CA ASN A 360 -27.39 9.64 -32.45
C ASN A 360 -27.06 10.70 -31.38
N ARG A 361 -27.36 10.39 -30.09
CA ARG A 361 -27.05 11.25 -28.94
C ARG A 361 -26.64 10.43 -27.72
N VAL A 362 -25.85 11.06 -26.86
CA VAL A 362 -25.52 10.50 -25.54
C VAL A 362 -26.60 10.94 -24.55
N ASP A 363 -27.38 10.00 -24.04
CA ASP A 363 -28.37 10.22 -22.99
C ASP A 363 -27.80 10.08 -21.59
N GLU A 364 -28.52 10.53 -20.55
CA GLU A 364 -28.04 10.52 -19.16
C GLU A 364 -27.73 9.10 -18.65
N HIS A 365 -28.53 8.09 -19.07
CA HIS A 365 -28.28 6.72 -18.66
C HIS A 365 -26.93 6.17 -19.18
N HIS A 366 -26.49 6.56 -20.39
CA HIS A 366 -25.17 6.20 -20.91
C HIS A 366 -24.04 6.75 -20.01
N ILE A 367 -24.22 8.00 -19.53
CA ILE A 367 -23.26 8.60 -18.59
C ILE A 367 -23.24 7.86 -17.25
N HIS A 368 -24.41 7.52 -16.69
CA HIS A 368 -24.49 6.80 -15.41
C HIS A 368 -23.87 5.41 -15.50
N GLN A 369 -24.15 4.66 -16.58
CA GLN A 369 -23.55 3.36 -16.84
C GLN A 369 -22.03 3.46 -17.02
N ALA A 370 -21.55 4.49 -17.71
CA ALA A 370 -20.12 4.75 -17.87
C ALA A 370 -19.44 5.14 -16.55
N MET A 371 -20.09 5.97 -15.71
CA MET A 371 -19.62 6.32 -14.38
C MET A 371 -19.41 5.05 -13.52
N THR A 372 -20.35 4.11 -13.56
CA THR A 372 -20.28 2.86 -12.79
C THR A 372 -19.00 2.09 -13.14
N LEU A 373 -18.69 1.90 -14.40
CA LEU A 373 -17.46 1.20 -14.82
C LEU A 373 -16.20 2.00 -14.50
N VAL A 374 -16.23 3.32 -14.66
CA VAL A 374 -15.08 4.19 -14.36
C VAL A 374 -14.77 4.22 -12.87
N GLU A 375 -15.77 4.17 -11.98
CA GLU A 375 -15.54 4.05 -10.54
C GLU A 375 -15.01 2.65 -10.16
N GLU A 376 -15.49 1.57 -10.76
CA GLU A 376 -14.90 0.24 -10.60
C GLU A 376 -13.43 0.21 -11.04
N SER A 377 -13.13 0.83 -12.17
CA SER A 377 -11.75 0.99 -12.66
C SER A 377 -10.89 1.80 -11.71
N GLY A 378 -11.45 2.86 -11.11
CA GLY A 378 -10.76 3.65 -10.09
C GLY A 378 -10.44 2.85 -8.82
N ASN A 379 -11.33 1.95 -8.41
CA ASN A 379 -11.08 1.03 -7.32
C ASN A 379 -9.95 0.04 -7.66
N ALA A 380 -9.89 -0.46 -8.89
CA ALA A 380 -8.79 -1.30 -9.37
C ALA A 380 -7.45 -0.53 -9.37
N PHE A 381 -7.44 0.74 -9.77
CA PHE A 381 -6.26 1.60 -9.70
C PHE A 381 -5.77 1.81 -8.27
N ALA A 382 -6.69 2.06 -7.31
CA ALA A 382 -6.34 2.25 -5.90
C ALA A 382 -5.59 1.04 -5.30
N ARG A 383 -5.84 -0.18 -5.79
CA ARG A 383 -5.15 -1.40 -5.35
C ARG A 383 -3.65 -1.40 -5.64
N LEU A 384 -3.17 -0.63 -6.63
CA LEU A 384 -1.74 -0.46 -6.88
C LEU A 384 -1.00 0.08 -5.66
N PHE A 385 -1.67 0.89 -4.83
CA PHE A 385 -1.09 1.53 -3.64
C PHE A 385 -1.36 0.77 -2.35
N GLN A 386 -2.40 -0.07 -2.31
CA GLN A 386 -2.80 -0.84 -1.13
C GLN A 386 -2.07 -2.18 -0.97
N ARG A 387 -1.19 -2.52 -1.88
CA ARG A 387 -0.46 -3.79 -1.87
C ARG A 387 0.57 -3.86 -0.74
N GLU A 388 0.83 -5.07 -0.30
CA GLU A 388 1.92 -5.32 0.63
C GLU A 388 3.28 -5.09 -0.04
N ARG A 389 4.04 -4.14 0.49
CA ARG A 389 5.41 -3.86 0.04
C ARG A 389 6.35 -5.04 0.38
N PRO A 390 7.45 -5.24 -0.36
CA PRO A 390 8.39 -6.34 -0.12
C PRO A 390 8.86 -6.44 1.33
N TYR A 391 9.18 -5.32 1.97
CA TYR A 391 9.60 -5.29 3.38
C TYR A 391 8.49 -5.71 4.36
N MET A 392 7.22 -5.46 4.04
CA MET A 392 6.07 -5.91 4.85
C MET A 392 5.93 -7.44 4.76
N ARG A 393 6.05 -7.98 3.55
CA ARG A 393 6.03 -9.43 3.30
C ARG A 393 7.21 -10.12 3.99
N LEU A 394 8.40 -9.54 3.92
CA LEU A 394 9.59 -10.04 4.63
C LEU A 394 9.37 -10.08 6.14
N SER A 395 8.83 -9.01 6.73
CA SER A 395 8.56 -8.95 8.17
C SER A 395 7.57 -10.03 8.60
N LYS A 396 6.48 -10.23 7.84
CA LYS A 396 5.48 -11.28 8.11
C LYS A 396 6.06 -12.69 7.94
N PHE A 397 6.85 -12.89 6.87
CA PHE A 397 7.52 -14.16 6.61
C PHE A 397 8.43 -14.55 7.78
N LEU A 398 9.32 -13.65 8.20
CA LEU A 398 10.21 -13.89 9.34
C LEU A 398 9.44 -14.19 10.62
N ALA A 399 8.30 -13.51 10.86
CA ALA A 399 7.49 -13.75 12.04
C ALA A 399 6.79 -15.13 12.04
N GLN A 400 6.61 -15.74 10.87
CA GLN A 400 6.01 -17.06 10.72
C GLN A 400 7.05 -18.19 10.68
N CYS A 401 8.32 -17.87 10.35
CA CYS A 401 9.39 -18.86 10.31
C CYS A 401 9.77 -19.34 11.72
N PRO A 402 9.80 -20.65 11.97
CA PRO A 402 10.19 -21.20 13.27
C PRO A 402 11.72 -21.15 13.49
N ASN A 403 12.50 -21.09 12.42
CA ASN A 403 13.95 -21.16 12.45
C ASN A 403 14.60 -19.80 12.19
N ASP A 404 15.84 -19.65 12.62
CA ASP A 404 16.67 -18.51 12.28
C ASP A 404 17.06 -18.60 10.78
N MET A 405 16.91 -17.50 10.05
CA MET A 405 17.14 -17.41 8.61
C MET A 405 18.37 -16.57 8.30
N THR A 406 19.22 -17.04 7.41
CA THR A 406 20.33 -16.24 6.86
C THR A 406 19.89 -15.45 5.62
N HIS A 407 20.75 -14.55 5.13
CA HIS A 407 20.51 -13.90 3.84
C HIS A 407 20.36 -14.89 2.67
N ALA A 408 21.07 -16.03 2.72
CA ALA A 408 20.99 -17.05 1.68
C ALA A 408 19.62 -17.74 1.70
N ASP A 409 19.18 -18.18 2.88
CA ASP A 409 17.87 -18.80 3.05
C ASP A 409 16.73 -17.87 2.59
N LEU A 410 16.83 -16.56 2.93
CA LEU A 410 15.86 -15.56 2.49
C LEU A 410 15.86 -15.34 0.98
N MET A 411 17.00 -15.48 0.30
CA MET A 411 17.08 -15.37 -1.15
C MET A 411 16.46 -16.59 -1.85
N ASP A 412 16.59 -17.77 -1.27
CA ASP A 412 16.03 -19.00 -1.81
C ASP A 412 14.49 -19.04 -1.64
N GLU A 413 14.01 -18.61 -0.46
CA GLU A 413 12.58 -18.65 -0.14
C GLU A 413 11.77 -17.47 -0.70
N LEU A 414 12.40 -16.28 -0.87
CA LEU A 414 11.70 -15.05 -1.22
C LEU A 414 12.18 -14.49 -2.56
N PRO A 415 11.42 -14.70 -3.67
CA PRO A 415 11.82 -14.24 -5.01
C PRO A 415 12.11 -12.73 -5.12
N PHE A 416 11.53 -11.91 -4.24
CA PHE A 416 11.74 -10.47 -4.18
C PHE A 416 12.95 -10.05 -3.32
N TYR A 417 13.53 -10.95 -2.53
CA TYR A 417 14.69 -10.67 -1.67
C TYR A 417 15.99 -10.79 -2.47
N LYS A 418 16.18 -9.87 -3.42
CA LYS A 418 17.30 -9.85 -4.37
C LYS A 418 18.14 -8.58 -4.21
N GLY A 419 19.25 -8.53 -4.92
CA GLY A 419 20.12 -7.35 -4.96
C GLY A 419 21.40 -7.51 -4.15
N GLY A 420 22.20 -6.44 -4.09
CA GLY A 420 23.46 -6.40 -3.33
C GLY A 420 23.24 -6.29 -1.82
N ASN A 421 24.33 -6.44 -1.05
CA ASN A 421 24.27 -6.40 0.43
C ASN A 421 23.62 -5.12 0.97
N ALA A 422 23.86 -3.97 0.35
CA ALA A 422 23.26 -2.70 0.77
C ALA A 422 21.71 -2.72 0.67
N SER A 423 21.18 -3.16 -0.46
CA SER A 423 19.74 -3.27 -0.70
C SER A 423 19.06 -4.27 0.23
N ARG A 424 19.71 -5.41 0.50
CA ARG A 424 19.20 -6.42 1.44
C ARG A 424 19.14 -5.90 2.86
N ASN A 425 20.20 -5.21 3.31
CA ASN A 425 20.25 -4.60 4.64
C ASN A 425 19.18 -3.51 4.79
N GLU A 426 18.99 -2.68 3.78
CA GLU A 426 17.92 -1.67 3.76
C GLU A 426 16.53 -2.31 3.86
N MET A 427 16.29 -3.40 3.13
CA MET A 427 15.03 -4.14 3.21
C MET A 427 14.78 -4.72 4.61
N ILE A 428 15.80 -5.29 5.27
CA ILE A 428 15.72 -5.76 6.67
C ILE A 428 15.43 -4.58 7.62
N GLN A 429 16.04 -3.42 7.43
CA GLN A 429 15.77 -2.24 8.25
C GLN A 429 14.33 -1.76 8.09
N MET A 430 13.84 -1.65 6.85
CA MET A 430 12.45 -1.29 6.58
C MET A 430 11.47 -2.33 7.13
N ALA A 431 11.77 -3.62 6.99
CA ALA A 431 10.97 -4.71 7.56
C ALA A 431 10.89 -4.62 9.08
N SER A 432 12.01 -4.31 9.75
CA SER A 432 12.07 -4.11 11.20
C SER A 432 11.26 -2.88 11.62
N ALA A 433 11.42 -1.75 10.92
CA ALA A 433 10.71 -0.52 11.21
C ALA A 433 9.17 -0.67 11.05
N TRP A 434 8.75 -1.35 10.00
CA TRP A 434 7.33 -1.66 9.79
C TRP A 434 6.82 -2.67 10.84
N GLY A 435 7.65 -3.68 11.14
CA GLY A 435 7.36 -4.72 12.13
C GLY A 435 7.01 -4.11 13.49
N TYR A 436 7.79 -3.15 13.98
CA TYR A 436 7.51 -2.48 15.27
C TYR A 436 6.12 -1.84 15.34
N ARG A 437 5.63 -1.27 14.23
CA ARG A 437 4.27 -0.68 14.17
C ARG A 437 3.17 -1.74 14.12
N ASN A 438 3.52 -2.99 13.81
CA ASN A 438 2.60 -4.11 13.60
C ASN A 438 2.84 -5.26 14.58
N ASN A 439 3.45 -4.98 15.74
CA ASN A 439 3.73 -5.95 16.80
C ASN A 439 4.62 -7.12 16.34
N ILE A 440 5.51 -6.87 15.37
CA ILE A 440 6.50 -7.85 14.94
C ILE A 440 7.88 -7.30 15.27
N ILE A 441 8.68 -8.08 15.98
CA ILE A 441 10.11 -7.80 16.20
C ILE A 441 10.95 -8.72 15.34
N ILE A 442 12.05 -8.19 14.81
CA ILE A 442 13.07 -8.97 14.09
C ILE A 442 14.34 -8.89 14.91
N ARG A 443 14.81 -10.06 15.39
CA ARG A 443 16.07 -10.20 16.10
C ARG A 443 17.16 -10.53 15.11
N LYS A 444 18.33 -9.92 15.29
CA LYS A 444 19.53 -10.17 14.52
C LYS A 444 20.60 -10.77 15.43
N THR A 445 21.14 -11.93 15.08
CA THR A 445 22.24 -12.58 15.78
C THR A 445 23.40 -12.77 14.79
N ILE A 446 24.63 -12.55 15.24
CA ILE A 446 25.83 -12.79 14.42
C ILE A 446 26.59 -13.96 15.05
N ILE A 447 26.81 -15.03 14.29
CA ILE A 447 27.58 -16.22 14.68
C ILE A 447 28.62 -16.44 13.59
N ASP A 448 29.87 -16.45 13.96
CA ASP A 448 31.02 -16.64 13.04
C ASP A 448 31.00 -15.67 11.82
N GLY A 449 30.54 -14.43 12.04
CA GLY A 449 30.42 -13.41 10.99
C GLY A 449 29.21 -13.56 10.09
N ILE A 450 28.37 -14.58 10.30
CA ILE A 450 27.11 -14.78 9.55
C ILE A 450 25.95 -14.17 10.32
N GLU A 451 25.11 -13.43 9.61
CA GLU A 451 23.90 -12.80 10.16
C GLU A 451 22.71 -13.75 10.09
N PHE A 452 22.06 -13.95 11.22
CA PHE A 452 20.83 -14.73 11.37
C PHE A 452 19.70 -13.80 11.80
N PHE A 453 18.52 -13.96 11.18
CA PHE A 453 17.31 -13.17 11.43
C PHE A 453 16.20 -14.07 11.92
N ARG A 454 15.52 -13.64 12.97
CA ARG A 454 14.34 -14.31 13.51
C ARG A 454 13.25 -13.29 13.81
N GLY A 455 12.06 -13.49 13.25
CA GLY A 455 10.91 -12.69 13.56
C GLY A 455 10.07 -13.31 14.68
N GLU A 456 9.35 -12.47 15.40
CA GLU A 456 8.39 -12.87 16.43
C GLU A 456 7.21 -11.88 16.45
N THR A 457 5.99 -12.41 16.46
CA THR A 457 4.79 -11.60 16.67
C THR A 457 4.53 -11.43 18.15
N LEU A 458 4.56 -10.19 18.62
CA LEU A 458 4.26 -9.83 20.00
C LEU A 458 2.75 -9.71 20.21
N LYS A 459 2.28 -10.13 21.38
CA LYS A 459 0.90 -9.94 21.81
C LYS A 459 0.84 -8.74 22.75
N PRO A 460 -0.07 -7.76 22.52
CA PRO A 460 -0.33 -6.73 23.52
C PRO A 460 -0.75 -7.35 24.85
N THR A 461 -0.31 -6.75 25.94
CA THR A 461 -0.67 -7.23 27.28
C THR A 461 -2.17 -7.12 27.51
N ASN A 462 -2.77 -8.21 27.99
CA ASN A 462 -4.14 -8.23 28.47
C ASN A 462 -4.14 -8.12 29.99
N LEU A 463 -4.55 -6.95 30.52
CA LEU A 463 -4.60 -6.68 31.96
C LEU A 463 -5.59 -7.56 32.73
N GLU A 464 -6.53 -8.22 32.06
CA GLU A 464 -7.45 -9.17 32.65
C GLU A 464 -6.87 -10.60 32.75
N LYS A 465 -5.71 -10.87 32.17
CA LYS A 465 -5.10 -12.19 32.09
C LYS A 465 -3.58 -12.15 32.27
N LEU A 466 -3.13 -11.75 33.47
CA LEU A 466 -1.70 -11.68 33.78
C LEU A 466 -1.21 -13.03 34.31
N PRO A 467 -0.20 -13.68 33.70
CA PRO A 467 0.31 -14.96 34.16
C PRO A 467 1.10 -14.78 35.45
N ILE A 468 0.67 -15.46 36.49
CA ILE A 468 1.35 -15.53 37.79
C ILE A 468 1.34 -16.97 38.30
N ALA A 469 2.30 -17.31 39.15
CA ALA A 469 2.21 -18.51 39.98
C ALA A 469 2.47 -18.15 41.43
N TRP A 470 1.74 -18.74 42.32
CA TRP A 470 1.81 -18.43 43.75
C TRP A 470 1.76 -19.66 44.62
N SER A 471 2.31 -19.61 45.85
CA SER A 471 2.36 -20.66 46.84
C SER A 471 2.44 -20.10 48.26
N THR A 472 2.08 -20.88 49.24
CA THR A 472 2.40 -20.67 50.66
C THR A 472 3.79 -21.17 51.03
N HIS A 473 4.44 -21.91 50.11
CA HIS A 473 5.79 -22.46 50.31
C HIS A 473 6.83 -21.72 49.44
N VAL A 474 8.03 -21.55 49.96
CA VAL A 474 9.11 -20.78 49.30
C VAL A 474 9.50 -21.36 47.96
N ALA A 475 9.49 -22.66 47.76
CA ALA A 475 10.03 -23.33 46.56
C ALA A 475 9.05 -24.27 45.86
N TYR A 476 8.07 -24.85 46.59
CA TYR A 476 7.22 -25.92 46.08
C TYR A 476 5.75 -25.49 46.07
N ASN A 477 4.90 -26.31 45.46
CA ASN A 477 3.45 -26.20 45.45
C ASN A 477 2.91 -24.92 44.84
N TYR A 478 3.62 -24.39 43.82
CA TYR A 478 3.17 -23.21 43.10
C TYR A 478 2.03 -23.54 42.15
N ARG A 479 0.94 -22.77 42.23
CA ARG A 479 -0.24 -22.88 41.39
C ARG A 479 -0.21 -21.77 40.35
N ASN A 480 -0.38 -22.15 39.08
CA ASN A 480 -0.48 -21.21 37.98
C ASN A 480 -1.89 -20.60 37.92
N GLU A 481 -1.96 -19.29 37.75
CA GLU A 481 -3.22 -18.55 37.67
C GLU A 481 -3.09 -17.39 36.69
N TYR A 482 -4.17 -17.05 36.03
CA TYR A 482 -4.29 -15.79 35.28
C TYR A 482 -5.08 -14.80 36.17
N ALA A 483 -4.41 -13.80 36.69
CA ALA A 483 -4.98 -12.79 37.53
C ALA A 483 -5.25 -11.49 36.79
N PRO A 484 -6.40 -10.83 36.97
CA PRO A 484 -6.60 -9.48 36.49
C PRO A 484 -5.78 -8.49 37.31
N TRP A 485 -5.34 -7.40 36.67
CA TRP A 485 -4.56 -6.32 37.29
C TRP A 485 -5.19 -5.77 38.54
N SER A 486 -6.51 -5.61 38.52
CA SER A 486 -7.30 -5.13 39.68
C SER A 486 -7.17 -6.01 40.93
N GLN A 487 -6.93 -7.30 40.75
CA GLN A 487 -6.85 -8.28 41.87
C GLN A 487 -5.43 -8.53 42.40
N LEU A 488 -4.39 -8.07 41.71
CA LEU A 488 -3.00 -8.25 42.16
C LEU A 488 -2.76 -7.66 43.58
N GLY A 489 -3.51 -6.66 43.97
CA GLY A 489 -3.44 -6.11 45.33
C GLY A 489 -3.77 -7.11 46.44
N ARG A 490 -4.66 -8.07 46.19
CA ARG A 490 -4.97 -9.16 47.11
C ARG A 490 -3.79 -10.12 47.27
N LEU A 491 -3.15 -10.48 46.14
CA LEU A 491 -1.97 -11.32 46.18
C LEU A 491 -0.82 -10.65 46.92
N THR A 492 -0.51 -9.39 46.60
CA THR A 492 0.64 -8.66 47.16
C THR A 492 0.44 -8.26 48.64
N GLY A 493 -0.80 -8.09 49.07
CA GLY A 493 -1.15 -7.71 50.43
C GLY A 493 -1.48 -8.88 51.39
N THR A 494 -1.35 -10.13 50.94
CA THR A 494 -1.64 -11.29 51.81
C THR A 494 -0.34 -11.85 52.38
N ASN A 495 -0.16 -11.77 53.69
CA ASN A 495 1.02 -12.28 54.36
C ASN A 495 1.19 -13.80 54.18
N GLY A 496 2.46 -14.23 54.01
CA GLY A 496 2.81 -15.64 53.89
C GLY A 496 2.63 -16.25 52.51
N LEU A 497 2.28 -15.43 51.49
CA LEU A 497 2.28 -15.86 50.11
C LEU A 497 3.61 -15.53 49.43
N HIS A 498 4.00 -16.44 48.55
CA HIS A 498 5.15 -16.26 47.64
C HIS A 498 4.64 -16.37 46.22
N TRP A 499 5.10 -15.50 45.33
CA TRP A 499 4.66 -15.49 43.96
C TRP A 499 5.80 -15.19 42.98
N VAL A 500 5.58 -15.55 41.72
CA VAL A 500 6.43 -15.26 40.58
C VAL A 500 5.61 -14.71 39.41
N ASN A 501 6.18 -13.88 38.58
CA ASN A 501 5.54 -13.25 37.41
C ASN A 501 5.61 -14.12 36.14
N HIS A 502 5.71 -15.44 36.32
CA HIS A 502 5.72 -16.44 35.25
C HIS A 502 4.85 -17.64 35.68
N HIS A 503 4.31 -18.35 34.71
CA HIS A 503 3.80 -19.70 34.95
C HIS A 503 4.95 -20.69 35.10
N LEU A 504 4.76 -21.73 35.88
CA LEU A 504 5.70 -22.81 36.06
C LEU A 504 5.19 -24.11 35.41
N ILE A 505 6.09 -24.99 35.04
CA ILE A 505 5.75 -26.34 34.59
C ILE A 505 5.15 -27.06 35.85
N ALA A 506 3.94 -27.49 35.71
CA ALA A 506 3.23 -28.20 36.78
C ALA A 506 3.49 -29.71 36.67
N GLY A 507 3.69 -30.38 37.80
CA GLY A 507 3.70 -31.84 37.90
C GLY A 507 2.29 -32.43 37.74
N GLU A 508 2.15 -33.75 37.92
CA GLU A 508 0.88 -34.49 37.80
C GLU A 508 -0.22 -33.99 38.74
N ASN A 509 0.18 -33.45 39.88
CA ASN A 509 -0.72 -32.84 40.89
C ASN A 509 -1.16 -31.40 40.56
N GLY A 510 -0.74 -30.85 39.41
CA GLY A 510 -1.03 -29.47 39.00
C GLY A 510 -0.22 -28.40 39.73
N GLU A 511 0.76 -28.75 40.56
CA GLU A 511 1.60 -27.85 41.34
C GLU A 511 3.03 -27.82 40.77
N GLY A 512 3.66 -26.61 40.70
CA GLY A 512 4.98 -26.40 40.17
C GLY A 512 6.07 -26.28 41.23
N HIS A 513 7.28 -26.71 40.86
CA HIS A 513 8.49 -26.41 41.61
C HIS A 513 9.19 -25.19 41.01
N ARG A 514 9.50 -24.19 41.83
CA ARG A 514 10.09 -22.92 41.42
C ARG A 514 11.58 -23.07 41.15
N THR A 515 11.92 -23.39 39.93
CA THR A 515 13.29 -23.40 39.38
C THR A 515 13.32 -22.63 38.03
N GLU A 516 14.52 -22.22 37.60
CA GLU A 516 14.68 -21.51 36.33
C GLU A 516 14.23 -22.36 35.13
N GLU A 517 14.51 -23.66 35.17
CA GLU A 517 14.16 -24.61 34.13
C GLU A 517 12.64 -24.83 34.00
N ASN A 518 11.94 -24.69 35.12
CA ASN A 518 10.48 -24.88 35.15
C ASN A 518 9.70 -23.59 34.79
N CYS A 519 10.35 -22.44 34.62
CA CYS A 519 9.67 -21.23 34.18
C CYS A 519 9.20 -21.37 32.73
N LYS A 520 7.90 -21.31 32.52
CA LYS A 520 7.32 -21.25 31.16
C LYS A 520 7.64 -19.93 30.51
N ALA A 521 7.83 -19.94 29.19
CA ALA A 521 7.94 -18.73 28.42
C ALA A 521 6.61 -17.97 28.43
N GLY A 522 6.68 -16.65 28.54
CA GLY A 522 5.52 -15.75 28.56
C GLY A 522 5.37 -15.06 29.89
N PHE A 523 5.60 -13.74 29.90
CA PHE A 523 5.37 -12.86 31.05
C PHE A 523 4.99 -11.47 30.55
N ASN A 524 4.29 -10.72 31.36
CA ASN A 524 3.84 -9.36 31.01
C ASN A 524 3.86 -8.40 32.24
N LEU A 525 4.51 -8.81 33.32
CA LEU A 525 4.76 -7.99 34.49
C LEU A 525 6.26 -7.88 34.75
N ILE A 526 6.73 -6.68 35.06
CA ILE A 526 8.06 -6.41 35.61
C ILE A 526 7.90 -6.14 37.10
N VAL A 527 8.78 -6.71 37.89
CA VAL A 527 8.86 -6.44 39.33
C VAL A 527 10.24 -5.93 39.66
N LEU A 528 10.29 -4.72 40.25
CA LEU A 528 11.51 -4.04 40.67
C LEU A 528 11.57 -4.06 42.20
N ASP A 529 12.67 -4.57 42.78
CA ASP A 529 12.92 -4.57 44.21
C ASP A 529 13.80 -3.36 44.56
N VAL A 530 13.28 -2.46 45.39
CA VAL A 530 13.97 -1.24 45.80
C VAL A 530 14.30 -1.38 47.28
N ASP A 531 15.56 -1.65 47.55
CA ASP A 531 16.07 -1.88 48.91
C ASP A 531 16.78 -0.66 49.50
N THR A 532 17.34 0.20 48.64
CA THR A 532 18.10 1.41 49.05
C THR A 532 18.13 2.43 47.89
N GLY A 533 18.51 3.67 48.22
CA GLY A 533 18.87 4.69 47.20
C GLY A 533 17.70 5.49 46.61
N MET A 534 16.43 5.09 46.90
CA MET A 534 15.24 5.81 46.43
C MET A 534 14.20 5.89 47.57
N GLN A 535 13.64 7.06 47.81
CA GLN A 535 12.51 7.21 48.71
C GLN A 535 11.21 6.87 48.04
N LEU A 536 10.24 6.32 48.76
CA LEU A 536 8.95 5.89 48.19
C LEU A 536 8.17 7.06 47.53
N PRO A 537 8.07 8.27 48.13
CA PRO A 537 7.41 9.40 47.47
C PRO A 537 8.09 9.81 46.16
N GLU A 538 9.40 9.70 46.07
CA GLU A 538 10.17 9.99 44.84
C GLU A 538 9.86 8.97 43.72
N ALA A 539 9.82 7.69 44.07
CA ALA A 539 9.45 6.65 43.11
C ALA A 539 8.04 6.86 42.56
N ILE A 540 7.09 7.22 43.43
CA ILE A 540 5.70 7.55 43.05
C ILE A 540 5.68 8.73 42.05
N GLU A 541 6.45 9.80 42.31
CA GLU A 541 6.50 10.95 41.44
C GLU A 541 7.16 10.65 40.10
N LEU A 542 8.29 9.92 40.09
CA LEU A 542 9.02 9.58 38.87
C LEU A 542 8.23 8.64 37.96
N LEU A 543 7.51 7.68 38.54
CA LEU A 543 6.75 6.69 37.81
C LEU A 543 5.31 7.12 37.50
N ALA A 544 4.89 8.33 37.90
CA ALA A 544 3.54 8.84 37.68
C ALA A 544 3.01 8.74 36.23
N PRO A 545 3.83 8.81 35.15
CA PRO A 545 3.35 8.58 33.78
C PRO A 545 2.89 7.15 33.50
N TYR A 546 3.34 6.18 34.31
CA TYR A 546 3.11 4.74 34.04
C TYR A 546 2.00 4.17 34.92
N THR A 547 1.40 3.09 34.41
CA THR A 547 0.57 2.21 35.26
C THR A 547 1.48 1.41 36.17
N TYR A 548 1.30 1.52 37.47
CA TYR A 548 2.08 0.75 38.43
C TYR A 548 1.25 0.36 39.66
N ARG A 549 1.76 -0.66 40.35
CA ARG A 549 1.40 -1.00 41.74
C ARG A 549 2.66 -1.06 42.56
N ILE A 550 2.69 -0.35 43.69
CA ILE A 550 3.81 -0.36 44.63
C ILE A 550 3.27 -0.97 45.93
N TYR A 551 4.05 -1.81 46.58
CA TYR A 551 3.77 -2.29 47.94
C TYR A 551 5.04 -2.30 48.79
N THR A 552 4.92 -1.91 50.08
CA THR A 552 6.04 -1.89 51.01
C THR A 552 6.33 -3.30 51.52
N THR A 553 7.62 -3.59 51.79
CA THR A 553 8.06 -4.90 52.31
C THR A 553 8.16 -4.90 53.83
N LYS A 554 8.27 -6.08 54.44
CA LYS A 554 8.35 -6.26 55.90
C LYS A 554 9.43 -5.41 56.59
N ARG A 555 10.49 -5.02 55.88
CA ARG A 555 11.62 -4.23 56.38
C ARG A 555 11.54 -2.75 56.03
N HIS A 556 10.40 -2.30 55.53
CA HIS A 556 10.16 -0.91 55.24
C HIS A 556 10.04 -0.08 56.52
N ASN A 557 10.73 1.09 56.51
CA ASN A 557 10.62 2.09 57.58
C ASN A 557 10.65 3.48 56.92
N GLU A 558 9.61 4.26 57.15
CA GLU A 558 9.46 5.60 56.54
C GLU A 558 10.54 6.58 56.89
N ASP A 559 11.10 6.47 58.14
CA ASP A 559 12.09 7.40 58.64
C ASP A 559 13.52 7.05 58.26
N THR A 560 13.84 5.78 58.09
CA THR A 560 15.22 5.30 58.02
C THR A 560 15.55 4.47 56.80
N ASN A 561 14.57 3.73 56.24
CA ASN A 561 14.87 2.80 55.16
C ASN A 561 13.62 2.43 54.32
N HIS A 562 13.44 3.14 53.22
CA HIS A 562 12.36 2.84 52.28
C HIS A 562 12.64 1.57 51.53
N ARG A 563 11.83 0.51 51.78
CA ARG A 563 11.89 -0.76 51.07
C ARG A 563 10.52 -1.13 50.52
N PHE A 564 10.48 -1.19 49.18
CA PHE A 564 9.22 -1.41 48.47
C PHE A 564 9.48 -2.13 47.15
N ARG A 565 8.41 -2.69 46.59
CA ARG A 565 8.44 -3.29 45.25
C ARG A 565 7.52 -2.54 44.31
N VAL A 566 8.00 -2.32 43.11
CA VAL A 566 7.24 -1.72 42.02
C VAL A 566 6.88 -2.81 41.00
N ILE A 567 5.59 -2.95 40.72
CA ILE A 567 5.07 -3.82 39.68
C ILE A 567 4.62 -2.94 38.53
N LEU A 568 5.18 -3.17 37.33
CA LEU A 568 4.86 -2.47 36.09
C LEU A 568 4.31 -3.46 35.08
N PRO A 569 3.07 -3.28 34.60
CA PRO A 569 2.59 -4.05 33.45
C PRO A 569 3.28 -3.56 32.18
N MET A 570 3.69 -4.52 31.37
CA MET A 570 4.41 -4.29 30.11
C MET A 570 3.42 -3.99 28.98
N SER A 571 3.86 -3.28 27.93
CA SER A 571 3.08 -3.06 26.72
C SER A 571 2.73 -4.36 25.98
N HIS A 572 3.64 -5.36 26.04
CA HIS A 572 3.50 -6.64 25.34
C HIS A 572 3.88 -7.83 26.24
N GLU A 573 3.27 -8.98 25.98
CA GLU A 573 3.74 -10.27 26.50
C GLU A 573 5.03 -10.66 25.81
N LEU A 574 6.09 -10.96 26.58
CA LEU A 574 7.39 -11.38 26.08
C LEU A 574 7.65 -12.86 26.40
N LYS A 575 8.28 -13.55 25.43
CA LYS A 575 8.73 -14.94 25.53
C LYS A 575 10.25 -14.98 25.46
N LEU A 576 10.91 -14.74 26.59
CA LEU A 576 12.37 -14.74 26.69
C LEU A 576 12.88 -16.01 27.37
N ASP A 577 13.97 -16.58 26.86
CA ASP A 577 14.71 -17.61 27.59
C ASP A 577 15.45 -16.98 28.80
N ALA A 578 16.11 -17.79 29.60
CA ALA A 578 16.81 -17.35 30.81
C ALA A 578 17.89 -16.30 30.51
N LYS A 579 18.66 -16.50 29.45
CA LYS A 579 19.75 -15.60 29.02
C LYS A 579 19.21 -14.28 28.53
N ASP A 580 18.20 -14.31 27.67
CA ASP A 580 17.55 -13.11 27.13
C ASP A 580 16.80 -12.34 28.20
N TYR A 581 16.17 -13.03 29.16
CA TYR A 581 15.52 -12.39 30.30
C TYR A 581 16.53 -11.65 31.18
N THR A 582 17.66 -12.25 31.50
CA THR A 582 18.73 -11.57 32.24
C THR A 582 19.21 -10.34 31.48
N GLN A 583 19.46 -10.46 30.16
CA GLN A 583 19.89 -9.32 29.36
C GLN A 583 18.80 -8.24 29.26
N PHE A 584 17.54 -8.63 29.17
CA PHE A 584 16.38 -7.71 29.21
C PHE A 584 16.38 -6.92 30.53
N MET A 585 16.59 -7.58 31.68
CA MET A 585 16.66 -6.91 32.98
C MET A 585 17.87 -5.99 33.09
N VAL A 586 19.03 -6.34 32.52
CA VAL A 586 20.19 -5.45 32.41
C VAL A 586 19.85 -4.20 31.61
N ASN A 587 19.17 -4.35 30.49
CA ASN A 587 18.75 -3.22 29.67
C ASN A 587 17.73 -2.33 30.38
N LEU A 588 16.80 -2.94 31.11
CA LEU A 588 15.79 -2.24 31.93
C LEU A 588 16.44 -1.50 33.10
N ALA A 589 17.46 -2.06 33.74
CA ALA A 589 18.17 -1.43 34.84
C ALA A 589 18.86 -0.11 34.42
N LYS A 590 19.24 0.01 33.14
CA LYS A 590 19.78 1.26 32.61
C LYS A 590 18.70 2.34 32.47
N TRP A 591 17.43 1.94 32.29
CA TRP A 591 16.29 2.85 32.26
C TRP A 591 15.82 3.27 33.66
N ALA A 592 15.87 2.36 34.65
CA ALA A 592 15.30 2.62 35.97
C ALA A 592 15.95 3.85 36.66
N PRO A 593 15.15 4.65 37.41
CA PRO A 593 15.67 5.82 38.12
C PRO A 593 16.42 5.50 39.42
N PHE A 594 16.51 4.21 39.74
CA PHE A 594 17.16 3.67 40.95
C PHE A 594 18.00 2.46 40.60
N GLU A 595 18.94 2.13 41.47
CA GLU A 595 19.75 0.94 41.31
C GLU A 595 18.94 -0.30 41.67
N MET A 596 19.09 -1.36 40.89
CA MET A 596 18.39 -2.63 41.01
C MET A 596 19.34 -3.72 41.48
N ASP A 597 18.85 -4.59 42.37
CA ASP A 597 19.61 -5.79 42.80
C ASP A 597 19.69 -6.80 41.65
N GLU A 598 20.92 -7.07 41.18
CA GLU A 598 21.20 -8.06 40.10
C GLU A 598 20.71 -9.47 40.45
N ALA A 599 20.65 -9.83 41.74
CA ALA A 599 20.11 -11.11 42.19
C ALA A 599 18.60 -11.27 41.87
N THR A 600 17.92 -10.20 41.44
CA THR A 600 16.52 -10.22 41.04
C THR A 600 16.28 -10.55 39.56
N TRP A 601 17.34 -10.68 38.76
CA TRP A 601 17.28 -10.82 37.28
C TRP A 601 17.10 -12.28 36.81
N GLN A 602 16.34 -13.08 37.56
CA GLN A 602 16.01 -14.46 37.22
C GLN A 602 14.50 -14.61 37.02
N ARG A 603 14.06 -15.37 36.02
CA ARG A 603 12.63 -15.65 35.77
C ARG A 603 11.98 -16.32 36.97
N SER A 604 12.74 -17.15 37.69
CA SER A 604 12.30 -17.87 38.88
C SER A 604 12.37 -17.02 40.17
N ARG A 605 12.65 -15.72 40.09
CA ARG A 605 12.70 -14.87 41.27
C ARG A 605 11.37 -14.87 42.03
N LYS A 606 11.46 -15.23 43.30
CA LYS A 606 10.35 -15.21 44.27
C LYS A 606 10.09 -13.83 44.82
N TRP A 607 8.84 -13.43 44.82
CA TRP A 607 8.37 -12.23 45.49
C TRP A 607 7.54 -12.63 46.71
N GLU A 608 7.82 -12.06 47.87
CA GLU A 608 7.06 -12.30 49.09
C GLU A 608 6.02 -11.21 49.26
N SER A 609 4.79 -11.63 49.44
CA SER A 609 3.65 -10.74 49.75
C SER A 609 3.72 -10.25 51.16
N PHE A 610 3.32 -9.01 51.38
CA PHE A 610 3.29 -8.41 52.72
C PHE A 610 2.12 -7.43 52.84
N ASP A 611 1.41 -7.51 53.92
CA ASP A 611 0.29 -6.61 54.23
C ASP A 611 0.82 -5.24 54.73
N GLY A 612 1.40 -4.49 53.81
CA GLY A 612 1.95 -3.16 54.02
C GLY A 612 1.15 -2.12 53.25
N GLN A 613 1.72 -0.93 53.14
CA GLN A 613 1.13 0.16 52.32
C GLN A 613 1.15 -0.22 50.85
N GLN A 614 0.06 0.11 50.15
CA GLN A 614 -0.08 -0.13 48.71
C GLN A 614 -0.43 1.17 47.99
N TYR A 615 0.22 1.41 46.86
CA TYR A 615 -0.01 2.56 45.99
C TYR A 615 -0.26 2.09 44.57
N VAL A 616 -1.27 2.64 43.93
CA VAL A 616 -1.67 2.28 42.55
C VAL A 616 -1.79 3.54 41.72
N ASN A 617 -1.30 3.49 40.51
CA ASN A 617 -1.46 4.54 39.53
C ASN A 617 -1.95 3.96 38.21
N GLU A 618 -2.82 4.69 37.55
CA GLU A 618 -3.30 4.40 36.20
C GLU A 618 -2.64 5.39 35.23
N GLY A 619 -1.82 4.88 34.32
CA GLY A 619 -1.08 5.63 33.32
C GLY A 619 -0.83 4.77 32.10
N GLU A 620 0.24 5.01 31.39
CA GLU A 620 0.65 4.19 30.23
C GLU A 620 1.29 2.87 30.69
N LEU A 621 1.13 1.81 29.88
CA LEU A 621 1.91 0.60 30.07
C LEU A 621 3.36 0.85 29.67
N LEU A 622 4.29 0.24 30.41
CA LEU A 622 5.71 0.40 30.10
C LEU A 622 6.03 -0.17 28.71
N ASP A 623 6.49 0.68 27.76
CA ASP A 623 6.98 0.20 26.47
C ASP A 623 8.27 -0.60 26.67
N VAL A 624 8.18 -1.90 26.42
CA VAL A 624 9.30 -2.84 26.63
C VAL A 624 10.13 -3.11 25.38
N LEU A 625 9.71 -2.61 24.22
CA LEU A 625 10.42 -2.84 22.94
C LEU A 625 11.89 -2.39 22.96
N PRO A 626 12.26 -1.26 23.59
CA PRO A 626 13.66 -0.84 23.68
C PRO A 626 14.56 -1.78 24.49
N PHE A 627 13.98 -2.59 25.36
CA PHE A 627 14.74 -3.47 26.27
C PHE A 627 14.93 -4.91 25.75
N ILE A 628 14.20 -5.30 24.68
CA ILE A 628 14.28 -6.65 24.11
C ILE A 628 15.64 -6.85 23.43
N PRO A 629 16.47 -7.79 23.89
CA PRO A 629 17.81 -8.00 23.35
C PRO A 629 17.83 -8.31 21.85
N ARG A 630 18.91 -7.91 21.17
CA ARG A 630 19.19 -8.24 19.76
C ARG A 630 18.18 -7.70 18.76
N THR A 631 17.39 -6.70 19.13
CA THR A 631 16.51 -5.96 18.22
C THR A 631 17.16 -4.65 17.77
N GLY A 632 16.79 -4.16 16.59
CA GLY A 632 17.31 -2.88 16.09
C GLY A 632 16.97 -1.72 17.03
N ARG A 633 15.77 -1.73 17.65
CA ARG A 633 15.34 -0.71 18.63
C ARG A 633 16.18 -0.76 19.91
N ASN A 634 16.51 -1.97 20.38
CA ASN A 634 17.41 -2.12 21.52
C ASN A 634 18.81 -1.59 21.22
N LEU A 635 19.37 -1.93 20.06
CA LEU A 635 20.70 -1.42 19.67
C LEU A 635 20.73 0.11 19.63
N SER A 636 19.74 0.74 19.00
CA SER A 636 19.63 2.20 18.96
C SER A 636 19.46 2.80 20.35
N TYR A 637 18.62 2.19 21.21
CA TYR A 637 18.44 2.61 22.59
C TYR A 637 19.73 2.48 23.40
N MET A 638 20.44 1.36 23.29
CA MET A 638 21.70 1.14 24.02
C MET A 638 22.79 2.12 23.58
N GLN A 639 22.89 2.45 22.29
CA GLN A 639 23.81 3.49 21.79
C GLN A 639 23.48 4.87 22.36
N SER A 640 22.21 5.23 22.46
CA SER A 640 21.81 6.51 23.10
C SER A 640 22.18 6.53 24.58
N MET A 641 22.08 5.39 25.26
CA MET A 641 22.41 5.23 26.68
C MET A 641 23.90 5.26 26.98
N GLU A 642 24.77 4.89 26.03
CA GLU A 642 26.23 4.95 26.22
C GLU A 642 26.69 6.35 26.58
N ASN A 643 26.06 7.39 26.03
CA ASN A 643 26.35 8.79 26.33
C ASN A 643 26.10 9.18 27.80
N PHE A 644 25.30 8.40 28.51
CA PHE A 644 24.89 8.66 29.89
C PHE A 644 25.36 7.56 30.86
N SER A 645 26.18 6.62 30.41
CA SER A 645 26.61 5.46 31.21
C SER A 645 27.34 5.81 32.50
N ASN A 646 28.02 6.97 32.55
CA ASN A 646 28.78 7.46 33.70
C ASN A 646 27.93 8.28 34.69
N LEU A 647 26.65 8.48 34.39
CA LEU A 647 25.76 9.25 35.27
C LEU A 647 25.13 8.33 36.33
N PRO A 648 24.89 8.85 37.55
CA PRO A 648 24.07 8.16 38.55
C PRO A 648 22.67 7.83 37.99
N ALA A 649 22.01 6.80 38.53
CA ALA A 649 20.73 6.28 38.01
C ALA A 649 19.68 7.38 37.84
N LEU A 650 19.52 8.27 38.82
CA LEU A 650 18.58 9.38 38.77
C LEU A 650 18.92 10.40 37.67
N GLU A 651 20.19 10.81 37.55
CA GLU A 651 20.62 11.73 36.50
C GLU A 651 20.46 11.11 35.11
N ARG A 652 20.77 9.83 34.98
CA ARG A 652 20.59 9.04 33.75
C ARG A 652 19.11 8.99 33.35
N TRP A 653 18.21 8.78 34.30
CA TRP A 653 16.76 8.83 34.08
C TRP A 653 16.32 10.16 33.45
N PHE A 654 16.68 11.29 34.09
CA PHE A 654 16.34 12.61 33.59
C PHE A 654 17.00 12.93 32.25
N ALA A 655 18.24 12.49 32.01
CA ALA A 655 18.92 12.65 30.74
C ALA A 655 18.19 11.92 29.60
N ASN A 656 17.67 10.72 29.86
CA ASN A 656 16.87 9.97 28.89
C ASN A 656 15.54 10.66 28.57
N GLN A 657 14.81 11.10 29.59
CA GLN A 657 13.54 11.81 29.38
C GLN A 657 13.74 13.10 28.56
N ILE A 658 14.87 13.78 28.75
CA ILE A 658 15.25 14.94 27.95
C ILE A 658 15.57 14.54 26.50
N ALA A 659 16.27 13.43 26.29
CA ALA A 659 16.67 12.95 24.96
C ALA A 659 15.48 12.44 24.14
N GLU A 660 14.47 11.83 24.78
CA GLU A 660 13.22 11.34 24.17
C GLU A 660 12.26 12.45 23.72
N GLY A 661 12.62 13.76 23.92
CA GLY A 661 11.86 14.90 23.41
C GLY A 661 10.94 15.55 24.42
N GLY A 662 11.04 15.23 25.70
CA GLY A 662 10.37 15.94 26.80
C GLY A 662 10.87 17.36 26.96
N GLY A 663 10.04 18.27 27.46
CA GLY A 663 10.41 19.66 27.72
C GLY A 663 11.61 19.78 28.68
N ARG A 664 12.82 20.08 28.17
CA ARG A 664 14.09 20.14 28.93
C ARG A 664 13.97 20.93 30.21
N ASN A 665 13.36 22.09 30.13
CA ASN A 665 13.17 22.99 31.28
C ASN A 665 12.34 22.33 32.40
N ASN A 666 11.31 21.59 32.04
CA ASN A 666 10.45 20.90 32.99
C ASN A 666 11.20 19.76 33.71
N HIS A 667 11.95 18.96 32.96
CA HIS A 667 12.73 17.86 33.55
C HIS A 667 13.84 18.38 34.45
N MET A 668 14.53 19.45 34.05
CA MET A 668 15.51 20.13 34.92
C MET A 668 14.87 20.70 36.17
N PHE A 669 13.71 21.33 36.08
CA PHE A 669 12.96 21.83 37.23
C PHE A 669 12.54 20.69 38.17
N ARG A 670 12.00 19.59 37.64
CA ARG A 670 11.64 18.40 38.43
C ARG A 670 12.84 17.79 39.13
N TYR A 671 13.98 17.66 38.42
CA TYR A 671 15.22 17.19 39.06
C TYR A 671 15.67 18.11 40.21
N GLY A 672 15.67 19.42 40.01
CA GLY A 672 16.02 20.36 41.04
C GLY A 672 15.07 20.37 42.25
N THR A 673 13.76 20.25 42.03
CA THR A 673 12.76 20.12 43.11
C THR A 673 12.94 18.84 43.90
N MET A 674 13.28 17.73 43.23
CA MET A 674 13.55 16.46 43.90
C MET A 674 14.81 16.49 44.76
N LEU A 675 15.85 17.20 44.33
CA LEU A 675 17.04 17.42 45.17
C LEU A 675 16.70 18.22 46.44
N MET A 676 15.83 19.22 46.32
CA MET A 676 15.38 20.02 47.49
C MET A 676 14.51 19.19 48.43
N SER A 677 13.62 18.31 47.90
CA SER A 677 12.82 17.40 48.73
C SER A 677 13.68 16.37 49.49
N LYS A 678 14.87 16.06 48.98
CA LYS A 678 15.92 15.28 49.69
C LYS A 678 16.68 16.03 50.76
N GLY A 679 16.25 17.24 51.09
CA GLY A 679 16.88 18.08 52.12
C GLY A 679 18.11 18.85 51.61
N LYS A 680 18.35 18.88 50.29
CA LYS A 680 19.44 19.74 49.77
C LYS A 680 19.01 21.20 49.81
N PRO A 681 19.84 22.11 50.39
CA PRO A 681 19.57 23.53 50.29
C PRO A 681 19.46 24.01 48.85
N TYR A 682 18.63 25.03 48.58
CA TYR A 682 18.43 25.58 47.24
C TYR A 682 19.73 25.84 46.48
N VAL A 683 20.75 26.47 47.16
CA VAL A 683 22.04 26.79 46.55
C VAL A 683 22.80 25.54 46.09
N GLU A 684 22.76 24.47 46.88
CA GLU A 684 23.39 23.19 46.54
C GLU A 684 22.61 22.50 45.39
N ALA A 685 21.29 22.49 45.43
CA ALA A 685 20.44 21.94 44.37
C ALA A 685 20.65 22.69 43.04
N GLU A 686 20.77 24.05 43.07
CA GLU A 686 21.08 24.84 41.88
C GLU A 686 22.44 24.46 41.28
N ALA A 687 23.47 24.27 42.12
CA ALA A 687 24.80 23.88 41.66
C ALA A 687 24.79 22.49 41.00
N ILE A 688 24.10 21.52 41.59
CA ILE A 688 23.98 20.16 41.07
C ILE A 688 23.21 20.16 39.71
N VAL A 689 22.09 20.88 39.61
CA VAL A 689 21.34 21.03 38.36
C VAL A 689 22.20 21.68 37.27
N ARG A 690 23.00 22.67 37.59
CA ARG A 690 23.93 23.31 36.65
C ARG A 690 25.01 22.33 36.15
N GLU A 691 25.59 21.56 37.06
CA GLU A 691 26.59 20.55 36.74
C GLU A 691 25.98 19.46 35.84
N PHE A 692 24.80 18.98 36.20
CA PHE A 692 24.04 18.00 35.39
C PHE A 692 23.73 18.54 33.97
N ASN A 693 23.26 19.78 33.86
CA ASN A 693 23.01 20.41 32.56
C ASN A 693 24.27 20.44 31.68
N ASN A 694 25.44 20.70 32.26
CA ASN A 694 26.72 20.75 31.53
C ASN A 694 27.17 19.35 31.03
N LYS A 695 26.66 18.27 31.62
CA LYS A 695 26.93 16.90 31.22
C LYS A 695 26.04 16.43 30.04
N LEU A 696 25.00 17.20 29.68
CA LEU A 696 24.08 16.85 28.59
C LEU A 696 24.68 17.23 27.22
N PRO A 697 24.37 16.47 26.15
CA PRO A 697 24.84 16.77 24.79
C PRO A 697 24.38 18.13 24.26
N ASN A 698 23.18 18.58 24.66
CA ASN A 698 22.59 19.86 24.27
C ASN A 698 22.15 20.63 25.53
N PRO A 699 23.09 21.25 26.27
CA PRO A 699 22.78 21.93 27.51
C PRO A 699 21.91 23.18 27.28
N LEU A 700 21.04 23.48 28.25
CA LEU A 700 20.37 24.78 28.32
C LEU A 700 21.40 25.89 28.55
N THR A 701 21.16 27.06 27.95
CA THR A 701 22.02 28.23 28.23
C THR A 701 21.87 28.68 29.66
N VAL A 702 22.90 29.34 30.19
CA VAL A 702 22.88 29.86 31.58
C VAL A 702 21.71 30.83 31.81
N ASP A 703 21.38 31.63 30.79
CA ASP A 703 20.26 32.57 30.86
C ASP A 703 18.91 31.85 30.86
N GLU A 704 18.78 30.79 30.09
CA GLU A 704 17.56 29.96 30.02
C GLU A 704 17.35 29.21 31.35
N LEU A 705 18.39 28.57 31.88
CA LEU A 705 18.35 27.96 33.22
C LEU A 705 17.89 28.94 34.29
N ARG A 706 18.48 30.13 34.30
CA ARG A 706 18.16 31.18 35.30
C ARG A 706 16.70 31.64 35.18
N ARG A 707 16.23 31.93 33.97
CA ARG A 707 14.88 32.47 33.71
C ARG A 707 13.78 31.47 33.94
N THR A 708 14.00 30.21 33.64
CA THR A 708 12.96 29.17 33.64
C THR A 708 13.10 28.25 34.85
N VAL A 709 14.21 27.53 34.95
CA VAL A 709 14.40 26.46 35.94
C VAL A 709 14.63 27.05 37.33
N PHE A 710 15.66 27.87 37.50
CA PHE A 710 16.06 28.36 38.83
C PHE A 710 15.05 29.35 39.42
N THR A 711 14.40 30.17 38.60
CA THR A 711 13.30 31.05 39.08
C THR A 711 12.14 30.21 39.62
N SER A 712 11.79 29.10 38.94
CA SER A 712 10.73 28.21 39.38
C SER A 712 11.12 27.41 40.63
N MET A 713 12.36 26.92 40.73
CA MET A 713 12.91 26.26 41.91
C MET A 713 12.90 27.18 43.12
N ALA A 714 13.37 28.46 42.95
CA ALA A 714 13.39 29.43 44.02
C ALA A 714 11.97 29.77 44.55
N ARG A 715 10.97 29.82 43.69
CA ARG A 715 9.58 29.98 44.09
C ARG A 715 9.11 28.79 44.92
N LYS A 716 9.40 27.58 44.46
CA LYS A 716 9.02 26.33 45.17
C LYS A 716 9.72 26.21 46.56
N ALA A 717 11.00 26.63 46.66
CA ALA A 717 11.75 26.64 47.91
C ALA A 717 11.22 27.64 48.95
N ARG A 718 10.46 28.67 48.54
CA ARG A 718 9.81 29.61 49.43
C ARG A 718 8.42 29.14 49.90
N GLU A 719 7.83 28.24 49.15
CA GLU A 719 6.53 27.63 49.46
C GLU A 719 6.66 26.42 50.42
N GLN A 720 7.86 25.82 50.52
CA GLN A 720 8.24 24.79 51.51
C GLN A 720 8.80 25.44 52.77
#